data_424e7a8a03d12294de1d49e2ad88c2ed
#
_entry.id   424e7a8a03d12294de1d49e2ad88c2ed
#
_cell.length_a   1.000
_cell.length_b   1.000
_cell.length_c   1.000
_cell.angle_alpha   90.00
_cell.angle_beta   90.00
_cell.angle_gamma   90.00
#
_symmetry.space_group_name_H-M   'P 1'
#
loop_
_entity.id
_entity.type
_entity.pdbx_description
1 polymer ?
#
loop_
_entity_poly.entity_id
_entity_poly.type
_entity_poly.pdbx_seq_one_letter_code
_entity_poly.pdbx_strand_id
1 'polypeptide(L)'
;MGTNWVAPSKDEPKRERLKVPTLPVEKRLSGFEEVNLLVDEKTAHEEADRCLDCGSCCECYQCVSACDADAVTLETHAQREETTTIDVGSVILAPGFQPFDPSKFDNYNYAKHPNVVTSTEFERILSATGPFMGHLTRISDKKEPKKIAWFQCIGSRDLNRCDHPYCSSVCCMYAVKEAVIAKEHADYDMDCAIFFMDMRTPGKDFEKYYNDAKDKHGVRFIRSRVHTIDPVPGTDDLEVRYVTESGEIKTEIFDMIVLSVGMETSQEMVDLANKFGIELTEGNFCETTNFQPFATSRDGIFVCGAFQGPKDIPESVMEASAAACNSGVNLASARGSLVKEKEFPDENDVTGQEPRIGVFVCNCGVNIGGIADVPAIAEYAKGLPNVEYVEENLFTCSQDTQDKMVEVVKEQNLNRIVVAACTPRTHEPLFQETLRNASLNAYLFDMANIRNQCTWVHSDDKESATEKSKDLVRMAVARASLLEPIPAVSVDVKKSALVIGGGLAGMTAALSLADQGFPATIVEKSSLLGGAARDITKTWKGSDVQEFLAGLVDKVEKHPDIQVLCDAEVVGASGFVGNFETQVAHGNGTRTVEHGVAIVATGGKATDTDEYLYGKNSRVTRWHDLEHDPEKLKDAESIVFIQCVGSRDDNRPYC
;
A
#
# COMPACT_ATOMS: atom_id res chain seq x y z
N MET A 1 35.76 20.54 -10.31
CA MET A 1 36.13 21.85 -9.78
C MET A 1 35.21 22.08 -8.59
N GLY A 2 35.76 22.07 -7.36
CA GLY A 2 34.95 22.39 -6.20
C GLY A 2 34.52 23.85 -6.26
N THR A 3 33.22 24.07 -6.30
CA THR A 3 32.68 25.42 -6.16
C THR A 3 32.91 25.86 -4.72
N ASN A 4 33.67 26.91 -4.51
CA ASN A 4 33.81 27.61 -3.20
C ASN A 4 32.52 28.40 -2.87
N TRP A 5 31.35 27.85 -3.23
CA TRP A 5 30.09 28.50 -2.94
C TRP A 5 29.74 28.34 -1.45
N VAL A 6 29.48 29.46 -0.80
CA VAL A 6 29.06 29.50 0.61
C VAL A 6 27.59 29.88 0.63
N ALA A 7 26.77 29.12 1.35
CA ALA A 7 25.37 29.47 1.51
C ALA A 7 25.18 30.90 2.02
N PRO A 8 24.27 31.68 1.44
CA PRO A 8 23.95 32.99 1.95
C PRO A 8 23.45 32.90 3.39
N SER A 9 23.92 33.83 4.24
CA SER A 9 23.45 33.93 5.62
C SER A 9 21.94 34.19 5.68
N LYS A 10 21.25 33.70 6.69
CA LYS A 10 19.83 34.04 6.93
C LYS A 10 19.58 35.54 7.06
N ASP A 11 20.61 36.29 7.44
CA ASP A 11 20.58 37.73 7.64
C ASP A 11 21.01 38.55 6.39
N GLU A 12 21.30 37.87 5.27
CA GLU A 12 21.70 38.55 4.04
C GLU A 12 20.52 39.32 3.43
N PRO A 13 20.67 40.64 3.17
CA PRO A 13 19.56 41.42 2.66
C PRO A 13 19.15 40.97 1.26
N LYS A 14 17.85 40.92 0.99
CA LYS A 14 17.31 40.62 -0.35
C LYS A 14 17.86 41.63 -1.36
N ARG A 15 18.49 41.12 -2.41
CA ARG A 15 18.91 41.91 -3.57
C ARG A 15 17.80 41.90 -4.62
N GLU A 16 17.47 43.07 -5.18
CA GLU A 16 16.49 43.14 -6.26
C GLU A 16 17.07 42.56 -7.56
N ARG A 17 16.19 41.98 -8.37
CA ARG A 17 16.54 41.49 -9.70
C ARG A 17 16.94 42.62 -10.61
N LEU A 18 17.96 42.42 -11.43
CA LEU A 18 18.37 43.31 -12.50
C LEU A 18 17.17 43.68 -13.39
N LYS A 19 17.00 44.98 -13.61
CA LYS A 19 16.11 45.50 -14.66
C LYS A 19 16.92 45.71 -15.93
N VAL A 20 16.73 44.88 -16.93
CA VAL A 20 17.39 44.99 -18.23
C VAL A 20 17.10 46.37 -18.81
N PRO A 21 18.13 47.17 -19.14
CA PRO A 21 17.92 48.47 -19.77
C PRO A 21 17.22 48.33 -21.11
N THR A 22 16.33 49.22 -21.40
CA THR A 22 15.56 49.17 -22.65
C THR A 22 15.67 50.51 -23.41
N LEU A 23 15.53 50.45 -24.73
CA LEU A 23 15.47 51.65 -25.56
C LEU A 23 14.36 52.59 -25.08
N PRO A 24 14.58 53.94 -25.09
CA PRO A 24 13.53 54.91 -24.85
C PRO A 24 12.33 54.71 -25.79
N VAL A 25 11.14 54.97 -25.29
CA VAL A 25 9.88 54.75 -26.05
C VAL A 25 9.89 55.43 -27.42
N GLU A 26 10.42 56.65 -27.49
CA GLU A 26 10.55 57.42 -28.73
C GLU A 26 11.37 56.71 -29.82
N LYS A 27 12.47 56.03 -29.42
CA LYS A 27 13.28 55.25 -30.35
C LYS A 27 12.60 53.95 -30.75
N ARG A 28 11.83 53.33 -29.86
CA ARG A 28 11.05 52.11 -30.19
C ARG A 28 9.96 52.38 -31.23
N LEU A 29 9.40 53.59 -31.24
CA LEU A 29 8.37 53.99 -32.19
C LEU A 29 8.92 54.41 -33.56
N SER A 30 10.21 54.70 -33.65
CA SER A 30 10.85 55.21 -34.88
C SER A 30 11.64 54.18 -35.68
N GLY A 31 11.81 52.92 -35.16
CA GLY A 31 12.61 51.88 -35.81
C GLY A 31 12.31 50.48 -35.34
N PHE A 32 13.07 49.53 -35.85
CA PHE A 32 13.01 48.10 -35.49
C PHE A 32 14.32 47.67 -34.80
N GLU A 33 14.97 48.56 -34.09
CA GLU A 33 16.14 48.24 -33.28
C GLU A 33 15.75 47.35 -32.10
N GLU A 34 16.66 46.50 -31.61
CA GLU A 34 16.44 45.65 -30.46
C GLU A 34 16.06 46.48 -29.21
N VAL A 35 14.91 46.14 -28.61
CA VAL A 35 14.35 46.94 -27.49
C VAL A 35 15.16 46.75 -26.21
N ASN A 36 15.65 45.54 -25.94
CA ASN A 36 16.48 45.26 -24.78
C ASN A 36 17.92 45.57 -25.08
N LEU A 37 18.53 46.42 -24.26
CA LEU A 37 19.94 46.78 -24.39
C LEU A 37 20.83 45.79 -23.63
N LEU A 38 22.06 45.66 -24.08
CA LEU A 38 23.09 44.91 -23.36
C LEU A 38 23.34 45.55 -21.99
N VAL A 39 23.54 44.70 -21.01
CA VAL A 39 24.05 45.11 -19.70
C VAL A 39 25.57 45.21 -19.74
N ASP A 40 26.13 46.08 -18.92
CA ASP A 40 27.59 46.15 -18.77
C ASP A 40 28.14 44.97 -17.97
N GLU A 41 29.42 44.70 -18.09
CA GLU A 41 30.10 43.57 -17.47
C GLU A 41 29.92 43.55 -15.95
N LYS A 42 29.96 44.68 -15.27
CA LYS A 42 29.80 44.80 -13.83
C LYS A 42 28.38 44.36 -13.41
N THR A 43 27.36 44.85 -14.10
CA THR A 43 25.96 44.51 -13.84
C THR A 43 25.68 43.05 -14.14
N ALA A 44 26.30 42.47 -15.17
CA ALA A 44 26.20 41.05 -15.47
C ALA A 44 26.82 40.19 -14.36
N HIS A 45 27.97 40.58 -13.81
CA HIS A 45 28.58 39.91 -12.67
C HIS A 45 27.72 40.03 -11.41
N GLU A 46 27.18 41.19 -11.10
CA GLU A 46 26.30 41.40 -9.94
C GLU A 46 25.03 40.53 -10.02
N GLU A 47 24.46 40.31 -11.21
CA GLU A 47 23.32 39.42 -11.39
C GLU A 47 23.74 37.95 -11.37
N ALA A 48 24.90 37.59 -11.88
CA ALA A 48 25.47 36.25 -11.78
C ALA A 48 25.76 35.86 -10.32
N ASP A 49 26.31 36.80 -9.53
CA ASP A 49 26.52 36.59 -8.09
C ASP A 49 25.22 36.40 -7.28
N ARG A 50 24.11 36.91 -7.84
CA ARG A 50 22.78 36.71 -7.27
C ARG A 50 22.14 35.42 -7.74
N CYS A 51 22.70 34.74 -8.72
CA CYS A 51 22.17 33.51 -9.28
C CYS A 51 22.32 32.37 -8.28
N LEU A 52 21.21 31.69 -7.99
CA LEU A 52 21.17 30.52 -7.11
C LEU A 52 21.34 29.19 -7.87
N ASP A 53 21.73 29.24 -9.14
CA ASP A 53 21.89 28.09 -10.02
C ASP A 53 20.64 27.15 -10.01
N CYS A 54 19.46 27.80 -10.18
CA CYS A 54 18.15 27.15 -10.02
C CYS A 54 17.86 26.16 -11.16
N GLY A 55 18.22 24.89 -10.92
CA GLY A 55 17.71 23.75 -11.63
C GLY A 55 16.63 23.04 -10.82
N SER A 56 16.59 21.70 -10.85
CA SER A 56 15.74 20.88 -9.96
C SER A 56 16.17 21.02 -8.50
N CYS A 57 17.48 21.11 -8.23
CA CYS A 57 18.08 21.59 -6.99
C CYS A 57 19.14 22.63 -7.34
N CYS A 58 19.02 23.83 -6.78
CA CYS A 58 19.97 24.92 -7.04
C CYS A 58 21.07 25.04 -5.97
N GLU A 59 21.20 24.03 -5.12
CA GLU A 59 22.19 24.02 -4.02
C GLU A 59 22.22 25.32 -3.18
N CYS A 60 21.07 25.98 -3.05
CA CYS A 60 20.96 27.23 -2.32
C CYS A 60 21.02 27.07 -0.78
N TYR A 61 21.08 25.86 -0.28
CA TYR A 61 21.17 25.48 1.13
C TYR A 61 20.03 26.01 2.03
N GLN A 62 19.01 26.61 1.48
CA GLN A 62 17.89 27.12 2.27
C GLN A 62 17.10 25.98 2.96
N CYS A 63 16.96 24.84 2.28
CA CYS A 63 16.37 23.66 2.89
C CYS A 63 17.25 23.07 4.01
N VAL A 64 18.56 23.09 3.87
CA VAL A 64 19.51 22.69 4.93
C VAL A 64 19.38 23.63 6.12
N SER A 65 19.42 24.95 5.86
CA SER A 65 19.29 25.95 6.93
C SER A 65 17.92 25.98 7.62
N ALA A 66 16.87 25.50 6.94
CA ALA A 66 15.51 25.45 7.48
C ALA A 66 15.17 24.11 8.14
N CYS A 67 16.06 23.12 8.05
CA CYS A 67 15.85 21.81 8.64
C CYS A 67 16.49 21.77 10.04
N ASP A 68 15.67 21.95 11.07
CA ASP A 68 16.15 21.92 12.47
C ASP A 68 16.61 20.50 12.89
N ALA A 69 16.21 19.47 12.13
CA ALA A 69 16.61 18.08 12.37
C ALA A 69 17.91 17.67 11.64
N ASP A 70 18.61 18.60 10.97
CA ASP A 70 19.80 18.32 10.13
C ASP A 70 19.63 17.16 9.12
N ALA A 71 18.37 16.89 8.71
CA ALA A 71 18.03 15.76 7.84
C ALA A 71 18.33 16.02 6.35
N VAL A 72 18.71 17.24 5.98
CA VAL A 72 19.03 17.61 4.60
C VAL A 72 20.53 17.88 4.48
N THR A 73 21.23 17.01 3.76
CA THR A 73 22.63 17.20 3.40
C THR A 73 22.75 17.35 1.88
N LEU A 74 23.49 18.32 1.39
CA LEU A 74 23.74 18.55 -0.05
C LEU A 74 25.09 17.96 -0.53
N GLU A 75 25.84 17.35 0.34
CA GLU A 75 27.09 16.66 -0.03
C GLU A 75 26.86 15.50 -1.01
N THR A 76 25.62 14.99 -1.09
CA THR A 76 25.22 13.91 -1.99
C THR A 76 24.95 14.35 -3.43
N HIS A 77 24.89 15.65 -3.73
CA HIS A 77 24.68 16.15 -5.10
C HIS A 77 25.97 16.20 -5.95
N ALA A 78 27.13 16.15 -5.34
CA ALA A 78 28.31 15.74 -6.09
C ALA A 78 28.10 14.26 -6.44
N GLN A 79 28.03 13.91 -7.73
CA GLN A 79 28.02 12.54 -8.24
C GLN A 79 29.25 11.77 -7.69
N ARG A 80 29.20 11.39 -6.42
CA ARG A 80 30.12 10.43 -5.83
C ARG A 80 29.42 9.08 -5.94
N GLU A 81 29.85 8.30 -6.91
CA GLU A 81 29.59 6.87 -6.86
C GLU A 81 30.36 6.29 -5.68
N GLU A 82 29.68 6.04 -4.58
CA GLU A 82 30.22 5.28 -3.48
C GLU A 82 29.70 3.84 -3.60
N THR A 83 30.62 2.91 -3.76
CA THR A 83 30.29 1.49 -3.82
C THR A 83 30.47 0.89 -2.44
N THR A 84 29.36 0.45 -1.84
CA THR A 84 29.35 -0.28 -0.58
C THR A 84 29.13 -1.77 -0.86
N THR A 85 29.98 -2.63 -0.31
CA THR A 85 29.79 -4.08 -0.35
C THR A 85 29.04 -4.53 0.90
N ILE A 86 27.94 -5.26 0.71
CA ILE A 86 27.13 -5.81 1.80
C ILE A 86 27.13 -7.33 1.66
N ASP A 87 27.61 -8.02 2.69
CA ASP A 87 27.56 -9.49 2.78
C ASP A 87 26.20 -9.92 3.34
N VAL A 88 25.45 -10.68 2.55
CA VAL A 88 24.10 -11.13 2.92
C VAL A 88 23.96 -12.63 2.68
N GLY A 89 23.13 -13.30 3.48
CA GLY A 89 22.82 -14.71 3.30
C GLY A 89 21.66 -14.96 2.35
N SER A 90 20.88 -13.93 2.03
CA SER A 90 19.71 -14.03 1.14
C SER A 90 19.38 -12.67 0.54
N VAL A 91 18.75 -12.66 -0.64
CA VAL A 91 18.30 -11.44 -1.33
C VAL A 91 16.80 -11.55 -1.66
N ILE A 92 16.05 -10.49 -1.41
CA ILE A 92 14.65 -10.38 -1.84
C ILE A 92 14.56 -9.22 -2.84
N LEU A 93 14.12 -9.49 -4.06
CA LEU A 93 13.93 -8.50 -5.11
C LEU A 93 12.48 -8.03 -5.14
N ALA A 94 12.26 -6.77 -4.89
CA ALA A 94 10.95 -6.13 -4.87
C ALA A 94 10.95 -4.75 -5.58
N PRO A 95 11.46 -4.63 -6.83
CA PRO A 95 11.60 -3.34 -7.49
C PRO A 95 10.28 -2.75 -7.99
N GLY A 96 9.17 -3.50 -7.91
CA GLY A 96 7.84 -3.04 -8.29
C GLY A 96 7.55 -3.15 -9.79
N PHE A 97 7.03 -2.09 -10.38
CA PHE A 97 6.64 -2.00 -11.80
C PHE A 97 6.71 -0.55 -12.27
N GLN A 98 6.63 -0.35 -13.58
CA GLN A 98 6.42 0.94 -14.23
C GLN A 98 5.01 0.98 -14.83
N PRO A 99 4.22 2.06 -14.62
CA PRO A 99 2.99 2.27 -15.37
C PRO A 99 3.30 2.41 -16.87
N PHE A 100 2.46 1.79 -17.70
CA PHE A 100 2.61 1.93 -19.15
C PHE A 100 2.47 3.39 -19.58
N ASP A 101 3.37 3.87 -20.43
CA ASP A 101 3.33 5.21 -20.99
C ASP A 101 2.42 5.26 -22.24
N PRO A 102 1.20 5.87 -22.13
CA PRO A 102 0.28 5.94 -23.26
C PRO A 102 0.66 6.98 -24.30
N SER A 103 1.68 7.81 -24.09
CA SER A 103 2.21 8.71 -25.13
C SER A 103 2.75 7.98 -26.34
N LYS A 104 3.07 6.69 -26.19
CA LYS A 104 3.41 5.75 -27.28
C LYS A 104 2.25 5.57 -28.29
N PHE A 105 1.02 5.94 -27.91
CA PHE A 105 -0.20 5.77 -28.72
C PHE A 105 -0.79 7.12 -29.13
N ASP A 106 -0.72 7.46 -30.40
CA ASP A 106 -1.27 8.71 -30.95
C ASP A 106 -2.81 8.80 -30.89
N ASN A 107 -3.49 7.67 -30.96
CA ASN A 107 -4.95 7.60 -31.11
C ASN A 107 -5.74 8.00 -29.86
N TYR A 108 -5.12 8.01 -28.69
CA TYR A 108 -5.78 8.43 -27.44
C TYR A 108 -5.55 9.89 -27.06
N ASN A 109 -4.72 10.61 -27.82
CA ASN A 109 -4.42 12.04 -27.61
C ASN A 109 -3.90 12.40 -26.20
N TYR A 110 -3.33 11.46 -25.47
CA TYR A 110 -2.85 11.66 -24.10
C TYR A 110 -1.87 12.83 -23.98
N ALA A 111 -0.81 12.86 -24.76
CA ALA A 111 0.17 13.94 -24.72
C ALA A 111 -0.28 15.24 -25.40
N LYS A 112 -1.47 15.25 -26.01
CA LYS A 112 -1.96 16.35 -26.86
C LYS A 112 -3.17 17.07 -26.27
N HIS A 113 -3.89 16.41 -25.33
CA HIS A 113 -5.10 16.97 -24.75
C HIS A 113 -5.09 16.86 -23.22
N PRO A 114 -5.21 17.99 -22.48
CA PRO A 114 -5.04 18.02 -21.04
C PRO A 114 -6.09 17.21 -20.25
N ASN A 115 -7.29 16.99 -20.81
CA ASN A 115 -8.36 16.23 -20.15
C ASN A 115 -8.32 14.73 -20.47
N VAL A 116 -7.25 14.24 -21.12
CA VAL A 116 -6.93 12.82 -21.23
C VAL A 116 -5.81 12.53 -20.24
N VAL A 117 -6.10 11.79 -19.19
CA VAL A 117 -5.19 11.51 -18.10
C VAL A 117 -5.02 10.01 -17.92
N THR A 118 -3.93 9.59 -17.29
CA THR A 118 -3.77 8.21 -16.84
C THR A 118 -4.52 7.98 -15.53
N SER A 119 -4.79 6.71 -15.20
CA SER A 119 -5.34 6.33 -13.89
C SER A 119 -4.50 6.86 -12.71
N THR A 120 -3.17 6.82 -12.82
CA THR A 120 -2.28 7.34 -11.78
C THR A 120 -2.40 8.86 -11.59
N GLU A 121 -2.54 9.60 -12.69
CA GLU A 121 -2.79 11.05 -12.64
C GLU A 121 -4.18 11.37 -12.07
N PHE A 122 -5.18 10.55 -12.43
CA PHE A 122 -6.53 10.70 -11.90
C PHE A 122 -6.59 10.45 -10.38
N GLU A 123 -5.90 9.42 -9.88
CA GLU A 123 -5.72 9.19 -8.45
C GLU A 123 -5.08 10.39 -7.75
N ARG A 124 -4.11 11.06 -8.39
CA ARG A 124 -3.51 12.28 -7.83
C ARG A 124 -4.47 13.47 -7.82
N ILE A 125 -5.39 13.57 -8.79
CA ILE A 125 -6.45 14.59 -8.79
C ILE A 125 -7.39 14.37 -7.62
N LEU A 126 -7.80 13.11 -7.35
CA LEU A 126 -8.70 12.75 -6.26
C LEU A 126 -8.05 12.82 -4.87
N SER A 127 -6.73 12.82 -4.79
CA SER A 127 -6.02 12.79 -3.53
C SER A 127 -6.07 14.13 -2.80
N ALA A 128 -6.36 14.11 -1.48
CA ALA A 128 -6.32 15.30 -0.63
C ALA A 128 -4.94 16.00 -0.63
N THR A 129 -3.85 15.26 -0.90
CA THR A 129 -2.49 15.80 -1.06
C THR A 129 -2.13 16.06 -2.52
N GLY A 130 -3.08 15.92 -3.43
CA GLY A 130 -2.91 16.14 -4.86
C GLY A 130 -2.91 17.62 -5.25
N PRO A 131 -2.74 17.90 -6.55
CA PRO A 131 -2.62 19.27 -7.05
C PRO A 131 -3.88 20.12 -6.85
N PHE A 132 -5.02 19.49 -6.63
CA PHE A 132 -6.31 20.13 -6.42
C PHE A 132 -6.89 19.86 -5.03
N MET A 133 -6.09 19.38 -4.09
CA MET A 133 -6.48 19.13 -2.69
C MET A 133 -7.73 18.23 -2.54
N GLY A 134 -7.87 17.25 -3.43
CA GLY A 134 -9.01 16.33 -3.46
C GLY A 134 -10.24 16.83 -4.23
N HIS A 135 -10.22 18.05 -4.75
CA HIS A 135 -11.30 18.53 -5.61
C HIS A 135 -11.19 17.94 -7.01
N LEU A 136 -12.26 17.32 -7.47
CA LEU A 136 -12.33 16.74 -8.81
C LEU A 136 -12.48 17.85 -9.86
N THR A 137 -11.42 18.11 -10.62
CA THR A 137 -11.37 19.19 -11.60
C THR A 137 -10.75 18.75 -12.92
N ARG A 138 -11.23 19.32 -14.02
CA ARG A 138 -10.61 19.23 -15.35
C ARG A 138 -9.27 19.96 -15.35
N ILE A 139 -8.28 19.40 -16.01
CA ILE A 139 -6.94 20.01 -16.06
C ILE A 139 -6.96 21.29 -16.93
N SER A 140 -7.73 21.31 -18.03
CA SER A 140 -7.74 22.41 -18.99
C SER A 140 -8.26 23.75 -18.42
N ASP A 141 -9.40 23.73 -17.74
CA ASP A 141 -10.14 24.94 -17.36
C ASP A 141 -10.51 25.00 -15.87
N LYS A 142 -10.09 24.00 -15.09
CA LYS A 142 -10.33 23.88 -13.63
C LYS A 142 -11.82 23.76 -13.25
N LYS A 143 -12.70 23.45 -14.20
CA LYS A 143 -14.10 23.19 -13.91
C LYS A 143 -14.32 21.75 -13.46
N GLU A 144 -15.43 21.52 -12.77
CA GLU A 144 -15.89 20.19 -12.38
C GLU A 144 -16.38 19.41 -13.60
N PRO A 145 -15.83 18.21 -13.86
CA PRO A 145 -16.32 17.35 -14.95
C PRO A 145 -17.66 16.72 -14.56
N LYS A 146 -18.59 16.68 -15.49
CA LYS A 146 -19.90 16.03 -15.30
C LYS A 146 -19.97 14.64 -15.91
N LYS A 147 -19.08 14.35 -16.84
CA LYS A 147 -19.08 13.10 -17.58
C LYS A 147 -17.67 12.59 -17.82
N ILE A 148 -17.32 11.46 -17.20
CA ILE A 148 -15.97 10.87 -17.25
C ILE A 148 -16.02 9.46 -17.84
N ALA A 149 -15.05 9.13 -18.70
CA ALA A 149 -14.90 7.77 -19.23
C ALA A 149 -13.56 7.15 -18.81
N TRP A 150 -13.56 5.85 -18.48
CA TRP A 150 -12.38 5.04 -18.25
C TRP A 150 -12.20 4.05 -19.39
N PHE A 151 -10.99 4.00 -19.97
CA PHE A 151 -10.66 3.04 -21.04
C PHE A 151 -9.73 1.97 -20.50
N GLN A 152 -10.19 0.73 -20.52
CA GLN A 152 -9.47 -0.41 -19.98
C GLN A 152 -8.40 -0.95 -20.91
N CYS A 153 -7.42 -1.69 -20.35
CA CYS A 153 -6.38 -2.41 -21.06
C CYS A 153 -5.44 -1.52 -21.89
N ILE A 154 -5.14 -0.30 -21.42
CA ILE A 154 -4.15 0.56 -22.08
C ILE A 154 -2.74 0.02 -21.76
N GLY A 155 -2.00 -0.42 -22.77
CA GLY A 155 -0.70 -1.08 -22.58
C GLY A 155 -0.77 -2.51 -22.04
N SER A 156 -1.94 -3.17 -22.13
CA SER A 156 -2.15 -4.56 -21.72
C SER A 156 -3.02 -5.29 -22.72
N ARG A 157 -2.80 -6.63 -22.88
CA ARG A 157 -3.59 -7.47 -23.80
C ARG A 157 -3.58 -6.93 -25.24
N ASP A 158 -2.44 -6.41 -25.65
CA ASP A 158 -2.23 -5.80 -26.97
C ASP A 158 -0.86 -6.16 -27.53
N LEU A 159 -0.81 -7.24 -28.33
CA LEU A 159 0.38 -7.72 -29.03
C LEU A 159 0.82 -6.77 -30.15
N ASN A 160 -0.15 -6.11 -30.80
CA ASN A 160 0.14 -5.38 -32.04
C ASN A 160 0.84 -4.03 -31.81
N ARG A 161 0.62 -3.41 -30.63
CA ARG A 161 1.08 -2.05 -30.36
C ARG A 161 2.18 -1.97 -29.30
N CYS A 162 2.12 -2.83 -28.30
CA CYS A 162 3.07 -2.77 -27.17
C CYS A 162 3.69 -4.12 -26.80
N ASP A 163 3.37 -5.18 -27.54
CA ASP A 163 3.89 -6.53 -27.29
C ASP A 163 3.63 -7.06 -25.87
N HIS A 164 2.47 -6.67 -25.30
CA HIS A 164 2.04 -7.10 -23.96
C HIS A 164 0.84 -8.05 -24.05
N PRO A 165 1.07 -9.38 -24.17
CA PRO A 165 -0.01 -10.37 -24.28
C PRO A 165 -0.76 -10.57 -22.95
N TYR A 166 -0.16 -10.16 -21.84
CA TYR A 166 -0.66 -10.37 -20.49
C TYR A 166 -1.71 -9.33 -20.06
N CYS A 167 -2.51 -9.71 -19.06
CA CYS A 167 -3.38 -8.80 -18.33
C CYS A 167 -2.62 -8.21 -17.14
N SER A 168 -2.72 -6.91 -16.92
CA SER A 168 -2.11 -6.25 -15.76
C SER A 168 -2.87 -6.49 -14.45
N SER A 169 -3.91 -7.33 -14.45
CA SER A 169 -4.67 -7.79 -13.27
C SER A 169 -5.48 -6.72 -12.52
N VAL A 170 -4.95 -5.53 -12.31
CA VAL A 170 -5.51 -4.50 -11.41
C VAL A 170 -6.39 -3.45 -12.09
N CYS A 171 -6.27 -3.28 -13.43
CA CYS A 171 -6.90 -2.15 -14.14
C CYS A 171 -8.42 -2.09 -13.96
N CYS A 172 -9.10 -3.24 -13.93
CA CYS A 172 -10.55 -3.28 -13.76
C CYS A 172 -10.95 -2.77 -12.37
N MET A 173 -10.25 -3.21 -11.34
CA MET A 173 -10.59 -2.85 -9.97
C MET A 173 -10.29 -1.40 -9.63
N TYR A 174 -9.15 -0.86 -10.05
CA TYR A 174 -8.87 0.54 -9.77
C TYR A 174 -9.78 1.49 -10.56
N ALA A 175 -10.16 1.16 -11.80
CA ALA A 175 -11.11 1.96 -12.56
C ALA A 175 -12.51 1.96 -11.93
N VAL A 176 -12.97 0.81 -11.42
CA VAL A 176 -14.23 0.74 -10.66
C VAL A 176 -14.14 1.61 -9.39
N LYS A 177 -13.04 1.52 -8.65
CA LYS A 177 -12.79 2.33 -7.45
C LYS A 177 -12.76 3.83 -7.78
N GLU A 178 -12.02 4.22 -8.81
CA GLU A 178 -11.91 5.61 -9.24
C GLU A 178 -13.27 6.20 -9.66
N ALA A 179 -14.08 5.42 -10.39
CA ALA A 179 -15.41 5.85 -10.81
C ALA A 179 -16.37 6.04 -9.62
N VAL A 180 -16.32 5.14 -8.63
CA VAL A 180 -17.12 5.26 -7.40
C VAL A 180 -16.69 6.47 -6.59
N ILE A 181 -15.38 6.62 -6.34
CA ILE A 181 -14.84 7.76 -5.58
C ILE A 181 -15.13 9.09 -6.29
N ALA A 182 -15.01 9.14 -7.61
CA ALA A 182 -15.35 10.35 -8.38
C ALA A 182 -16.81 10.77 -8.14
N LYS A 183 -17.73 9.81 -8.12
CA LYS A 183 -19.16 10.09 -7.81
C LYS A 183 -19.39 10.49 -6.35
N GLU A 184 -18.61 9.95 -5.42
CA GLU A 184 -18.66 10.32 -3.99
C GLU A 184 -18.10 11.72 -3.72
N HIS A 185 -17.09 12.16 -4.50
CA HIS A 185 -16.51 13.51 -4.41
C HIS A 185 -17.37 14.57 -5.10
N ALA A 186 -18.25 14.17 -5.99
CA ALA A 186 -19.16 15.08 -6.67
C ALA A 186 -20.43 15.29 -5.85
N ASP A 187 -20.78 16.54 -5.54
CA ASP A 187 -22.04 16.93 -4.90
C ASP A 187 -23.18 17.16 -5.94
N TYR A 188 -22.95 16.70 -7.18
CA TYR A 188 -23.86 16.79 -8.33
C TYR A 188 -23.98 15.44 -9.05
N ASP A 189 -24.97 15.30 -9.93
CA ASP A 189 -25.16 14.08 -10.73
C ASP A 189 -24.05 13.94 -11.78
N MET A 190 -23.19 12.94 -11.58
CA MET A 190 -22.05 12.64 -12.44
C MET A 190 -22.28 11.35 -13.23
N ASP A 191 -22.05 11.41 -14.55
CA ASP A 191 -22.06 10.24 -15.43
C ASP A 191 -20.66 9.64 -15.56
N CYS A 192 -20.47 8.44 -15.02
CA CYS A 192 -19.23 7.67 -15.10
C CYS A 192 -19.43 6.45 -16.00
N ALA A 193 -18.58 6.27 -17.03
CA ALA A 193 -18.63 5.16 -17.96
C ALA A 193 -17.29 4.42 -18.05
N ILE A 194 -17.29 3.10 -17.86
CA ILE A 194 -16.10 2.25 -18.01
C ILE A 194 -16.24 1.43 -19.30
N PHE A 195 -15.32 1.65 -20.26
CA PHE A 195 -15.23 0.90 -21.51
C PHE A 195 -14.27 -0.27 -21.34
N PHE A 196 -14.72 -1.49 -21.60
CA PHE A 196 -13.96 -2.70 -21.30
C PHE A 196 -14.18 -3.79 -22.37
N MET A 197 -13.25 -4.76 -22.45
CA MET A 197 -13.40 -5.97 -23.25
C MET A 197 -14.10 -7.07 -22.47
N ASP A 198 -13.60 -7.36 -21.27
CA ASP A 198 -14.18 -8.21 -20.24
C ASP A 198 -13.78 -7.67 -18.86
N MET A 199 -14.67 -7.75 -17.90
CA MET A 199 -14.42 -7.29 -16.53
C MET A 199 -13.75 -8.40 -15.75
N ARG A 200 -12.61 -8.10 -15.11
CA ARG A 200 -11.83 -9.04 -14.31
C ARG A 200 -11.74 -8.52 -12.88
N THR A 201 -12.50 -9.15 -12.02
CA THR A 201 -12.60 -8.81 -10.60
C THR A 201 -12.31 -10.01 -9.71
N PRO A 202 -11.21 -10.77 -9.97
CA PRO A 202 -10.82 -11.89 -9.12
C PRO A 202 -10.31 -11.35 -7.79
N GLY A 203 -10.75 -11.96 -6.70
CA GLY A 203 -10.32 -11.59 -5.36
C GLY A 203 -11.48 -11.44 -4.40
N LYS A 204 -11.15 -11.41 -3.11
CA LYS A 204 -12.13 -11.33 -2.04
C LYS A 204 -12.89 -10.00 -2.11
N ASP A 205 -14.22 -10.08 -2.18
CA ASP A 205 -15.15 -8.95 -2.22
C ASP A 205 -15.11 -8.06 -3.49
N PHE A 206 -14.22 -8.33 -4.46
CA PHE A 206 -14.06 -7.50 -5.66
C PHE A 206 -15.26 -7.58 -6.61
N GLU A 207 -15.82 -8.78 -6.80
CA GLU A 207 -17.05 -8.95 -7.60
C GLU A 207 -18.24 -8.22 -6.99
N LYS A 208 -18.35 -8.26 -5.65
CA LYS A 208 -19.37 -7.48 -4.94
C LYS A 208 -19.19 -5.98 -5.13
N TYR A 209 -17.95 -5.49 -5.05
CA TYR A 209 -17.66 -4.07 -5.27
C TYR A 209 -18.00 -3.62 -6.69
N TYR A 210 -17.70 -4.45 -7.70
CA TYR A 210 -18.12 -4.22 -9.08
C TYR A 210 -19.65 -4.14 -9.23
N ASN A 211 -20.39 -5.09 -8.65
CA ASN A 211 -21.84 -5.09 -8.69
C ASN A 211 -22.42 -3.86 -7.96
N ASP A 212 -21.89 -3.50 -6.80
CA ASP A 212 -22.29 -2.30 -6.06
C ASP A 212 -22.03 -1.00 -6.86
N ALA A 213 -20.91 -0.91 -7.56
CA ALA A 213 -20.60 0.22 -8.45
C ALA A 213 -21.65 0.38 -9.55
N LYS A 214 -22.09 -0.73 -10.14
CA LYS A 214 -23.13 -0.76 -11.16
C LYS A 214 -24.51 -0.44 -10.59
N ASP A 215 -24.94 -1.16 -9.55
CA ASP A 215 -26.33 -1.21 -9.11
C ASP A 215 -26.66 -0.12 -8.09
N LYS A 216 -25.69 0.30 -7.25
CA LYS A 216 -25.89 1.34 -6.23
C LYS A 216 -25.36 2.71 -6.65
N HIS A 217 -24.18 2.74 -7.28
CA HIS A 217 -23.57 4.01 -7.69
C HIS A 217 -23.89 4.40 -9.13
N GLY A 218 -24.54 3.53 -9.92
CA GLY A 218 -24.97 3.84 -11.28
C GLY A 218 -23.81 4.08 -12.25
N VAL A 219 -22.66 3.43 -12.04
CA VAL A 219 -21.55 3.43 -12.99
C VAL A 219 -21.95 2.63 -14.22
N ARG A 220 -21.80 3.22 -15.41
CA ARG A 220 -22.11 2.55 -16.67
C ARG A 220 -20.95 1.67 -17.11
N PHE A 221 -21.23 0.41 -17.39
CA PHE A 221 -20.28 -0.54 -17.94
C PHE A 221 -20.59 -0.81 -19.41
N ILE A 222 -19.68 -0.41 -20.31
CA ILE A 222 -19.87 -0.47 -21.76
C ILE A 222 -18.85 -1.46 -22.34
N ARG A 223 -19.34 -2.62 -22.79
CA ARG A 223 -18.48 -3.64 -23.40
C ARG A 223 -18.15 -3.23 -24.83
N SER A 224 -17.08 -2.47 -24.97
CA SER A 224 -16.53 -2.02 -26.24
C SER A 224 -15.07 -1.62 -26.08
N ARG A 225 -14.24 -1.88 -27.08
CA ARG A 225 -12.87 -1.34 -27.15
C ARG A 225 -12.92 -0.07 -27.98
N VAL A 226 -12.69 1.07 -27.34
CA VAL A 226 -12.60 2.36 -28.02
C VAL A 226 -11.30 2.42 -28.83
N HIS A 227 -11.39 2.89 -30.06
CA HIS A 227 -10.25 2.98 -30.96
C HIS A 227 -9.54 4.33 -30.92
N THR A 228 -10.30 5.43 -30.87
CA THR A 228 -9.80 6.81 -30.91
C THR A 228 -10.56 7.70 -29.95
N ILE A 229 -9.90 8.78 -29.56
CA ILE A 229 -10.49 9.92 -28.84
C ILE A 229 -10.29 11.13 -29.76
N ASP A 230 -11.36 11.84 -30.09
CA ASP A 230 -11.29 12.99 -30.98
C ASP A 230 -11.65 14.28 -30.19
N PRO A 231 -10.79 15.31 -30.18
CA PRO A 231 -11.11 16.58 -29.54
C PRO A 231 -12.30 17.26 -30.22
N VAL A 232 -13.23 17.81 -29.44
CA VAL A 232 -14.38 18.56 -29.96
C VAL A 232 -13.94 19.98 -30.30
N PRO A 233 -14.05 20.45 -31.57
CA PRO A 233 -13.59 21.76 -31.97
C PRO A 233 -14.26 22.91 -31.18
N GLY A 234 -13.43 23.81 -30.62
CA GLY A 234 -13.89 24.99 -29.89
C GLY A 234 -14.27 24.72 -28.42
N THR A 235 -14.07 23.53 -27.94
CA THR A 235 -14.22 23.14 -26.52
C THR A 235 -13.02 22.30 -26.08
N ASP A 236 -12.92 22.03 -24.78
CA ASP A 236 -11.93 21.09 -24.23
C ASP A 236 -12.54 19.71 -23.98
N ASP A 237 -13.67 19.39 -24.64
CA ASP A 237 -14.37 18.13 -24.53
C ASP A 237 -13.83 17.09 -25.52
N LEU A 238 -14.17 15.84 -25.29
CA LEU A 238 -13.62 14.69 -25.99
C LEU A 238 -14.74 13.81 -26.56
N GLU A 239 -14.75 13.64 -27.88
CA GLU A 239 -15.68 12.76 -28.58
C GLU A 239 -15.16 11.33 -28.61
N VAL A 240 -16.01 10.39 -28.24
CA VAL A 240 -15.75 8.95 -28.25
C VAL A 240 -16.77 8.25 -29.12
N ARG A 241 -16.31 7.57 -30.16
CA ARG A 241 -17.13 6.72 -31.02
C ARG A 241 -16.86 5.25 -30.70
N TYR A 242 -17.92 4.49 -30.46
CA TYR A 242 -17.84 3.09 -30.11
C TYR A 242 -18.99 2.26 -30.69
N VAL A 243 -18.84 0.95 -30.67
CA VAL A 243 -19.85 -0.01 -31.14
C VAL A 243 -20.43 -0.73 -29.93
N THR A 244 -21.75 -0.75 -29.82
CA THR A 244 -22.46 -1.50 -28.77
C THR A 244 -22.45 -3.00 -29.06
N GLU A 245 -22.82 -3.83 -28.09
CA GLU A 245 -22.98 -5.27 -28.26
C GLU A 245 -24.01 -5.66 -29.33
N SER A 246 -25.01 -4.79 -29.57
CA SER A 246 -25.99 -4.97 -30.67
C SER A 246 -25.46 -4.57 -32.06
N GLY A 247 -24.21 -4.08 -32.16
CA GLY A 247 -23.61 -3.61 -33.41
C GLY A 247 -23.96 -2.16 -33.79
N GLU A 248 -24.65 -1.42 -32.93
CA GLU A 248 -24.96 -0.01 -33.15
C GLU A 248 -23.75 0.88 -32.91
N ILE A 249 -23.47 1.82 -33.80
CA ILE A 249 -22.40 2.80 -33.62
C ILE A 249 -22.99 3.98 -32.82
N LYS A 250 -22.33 4.29 -31.69
CA LYS A 250 -22.67 5.46 -30.85
C LYS A 250 -21.52 6.42 -30.78
N THR A 251 -21.87 7.70 -30.63
CA THR A 251 -20.94 8.78 -30.36
C THR A 251 -21.38 9.48 -29.10
N GLU A 252 -20.44 9.64 -28.15
CA GLU A 252 -20.69 10.37 -26.89
C GLU A 252 -19.55 11.36 -26.64
N ILE A 253 -19.90 12.49 -25.99
CA ILE A 253 -18.94 13.51 -25.59
C ILE A 253 -18.70 13.36 -24.08
N PHE A 254 -17.43 13.43 -23.66
CA PHE A 254 -16.96 13.36 -22.28
C PHE A 254 -16.13 14.59 -21.93
N ASP A 255 -16.22 15.02 -20.69
CA ASP A 255 -15.43 16.14 -20.15
C ASP A 255 -13.98 15.74 -19.83
N MET A 256 -13.79 14.46 -19.50
CA MET A 256 -12.48 13.88 -19.16
C MET A 256 -12.46 12.39 -19.53
N ILE A 257 -11.29 11.92 -19.92
CA ILE A 257 -11.04 10.49 -20.19
C ILE A 257 -9.85 10.02 -19.38
N VAL A 258 -10.04 8.91 -18.68
CA VAL A 258 -9.02 8.24 -17.87
C VAL A 258 -8.53 6.99 -18.60
N LEU A 259 -7.27 6.93 -18.91
CA LEU A 259 -6.62 5.78 -19.50
C LEU A 259 -6.16 4.82 -18.40
N SER A 260 -6.84 3.67 -18.30
CA SER A 260 -6.49 2.62 -17.33
C SER A 260 -5.24 1.89 -17.79
N VAL A 261 -4.08 2.47 -17.47
CA VAL A 261 -2.77 1.99 -17.88
C VAL A 261 -2.38 0.70 -17.17
N GLY A 262 -1.72 -0.20 -17.88
CA GLY A 262 -1.20 -1.44 -17.33
C GLY A 262 0.13 -1.29 -16.61
N MET A 263 0.64 -2.42 -16.15
CA MET A 263 1.95 -2.57 -15.51
C MET A 263 2.97 -3.10 -16.53
N GLU A 264 4.15 -2.50 -16.58
CA GLU A 264 5.28 -3.02 -17.36
C GLU A 264 6.56 -3.04 -16.50
N THR A 265 7.52 -3.85 -16.89
CA THR A 265 8.85 -3.91 -16.28
C THR A 265 9.76 -2.90 -16.97
N SER A 266 10.44 -2.05 -16.21
CA SER A 266 11.39 -1.08 -16.78
C SER A 266 12.69 -1.75 -17.21
N GLN A 267 13.45 -1.07 -18.08
CA GLN A 267 14.78 -1.56 -18.49
C GLN A 267 15.73 -1.72 -17.29
N GLU A 268 15.64 -0.83 -16.30
CA GLU A 268 16.43 -0.91 -15.07
C GLU A 268 16.17 -2.20 -14.27
N MET A 269 14.92 -2.67 -14.27
CA MET A 269 14.57 -3.95 -13.63
C MET A 269 15.11 -5.15 -14.41
N VAL A 270 15.10 -5.08 -15.75
CA VAL A 270 15.72 -6.08 -16.60
C VAL A 270 17.24 -6.12 -16.36
N ASP A 271 17.87 -4.97 -16.27
CA ASP A 271 19.31 -4.87 -15.98
C ASP A 271 19.64 -5.39 -14.58
N LEU A 272 18.75 -5.16 -13.61
CA LEU A 272 18.87 -5.72 -12.25
C LEU A 272 18.81 -7.24 -12.28
N ALA A 273 17.84 -7.81 -13.00
CA ALA A 273 17.73 -9.26 -13.18
C ALA A 273 19.00 -9.87 -13.80
N ASN A 274 19.52 -9.22 -14.82
CA ASN A 274 20.77 -9.63 -15.49
C ASN A 274 21.97 -9.60 -14.52
N LYS A 275 22.08 -8.56 -13.67
CA LYS A 275 23.14 -8.46 -12.64
C LYS A 275 23.05 -9.60 -11.63
N PHE A 276 21.85 -10.01 -11.25
CA PHE A 276 21.64 -11.15 -10.36
C PHE A 276 21.67 -12.52 -11.05
N GLY A 277 21.66 -12.56 -12.39
CA GLY A 277 21.67 -13.78 -13.18
C GLY A 277 20.40 -14.61 -12.99
N ILE A 278 19.23 -13.96 -12.90
CA ILE A 278 17.93 -14.61 -12.80
C ILE A 278 17.19 -14.55 -14.14
N GLU A 279 16.33 -15.54 -14.37
CA GLU A 279 15.54 -15.66 -15.59
C GLU A 279 14.28 -14.79 -15.54
N LEU A 280 13.89 -14.28 -16.71
CA LEU A 280 12.68 -13.48 -16.89
C LEU A 280 11.71 -14.19 -17.85
N THR A 281 10.43 -13.93 -17.68
CA THR A 281 9.37 -14.35 -18.61
C THR A 281 9.42 -13.53 -19.90
N GLU A 282 8.62 -13.91 -20.91
CA GLU A 282 8.43 -13.14 -22.15
C GLU A 282 7.98 -11.68 -21.88
N GLY A 283 7.23 -11.43 -20.80
CA GLY A 283 6.82 -10.08 -20.37
C GLY A 283 7.84 -9.35 -19.50
N ASN A 284 9.07 -9.84 -19.40
CA ASN A 284 10.15 -9.32 -18.54
C ASN A 284 9.86 -9.35 -17.02
N PHE A 285 8.86 -10.10 -16.56
CA PHE A 285 8.68 -10.40 -15.15
C PHE A 285 9.60 -11.54 -14.71
N CYS A 286 9.90 -11.61 -13.42
CA CYS A 286 10.76 -12.68 -12.90
C CYS A 286 10.11 -14.06 -13.09
N GLU A 287 10.84 -14.99 -13.73
CA GLU A 287 10.36 -16.36 -13.89
C GLU A 287 10.36 -17.10 -12.55
N THR A 288 9.26 -17.76 -12.26
CA THR A 288 9.05 -18.56 -11.04
C THR A 288 8.29 -19.85 -11.38
N THR A 289 8.30 -20.81 -10.46
CA THR A 289 7.54 -22.04 -10.63
C THR A 289 6.14 -21.93 -10.02
N ASN A 290 5.20 -22.78 -10.45
CA ASN A 290 3.85 -22.82 -9.88
C ASN A 290 3.84 -23.21 -8.39
N PHE A 291 4.84 -23.97 -7.94
CA PHE A 291 4.93 -24.48 -6.57
C PHE A 291 5.80 -23.61 -5.65
N GLN A 292 6.57 -22.70 -6.23
CA GLN A 292 7.43 -21.76 -5.53
C GLN A 292 7.35 -20.37 -6.19
N PRO A 293 6.21 -19.66 -6.09
CA PRO A 293 5.98 -18.40 -6.80
C PRO A 293 6.84 -17.22 -6.30
N PHE A 294 7.59 -17.40 -5.24
CA PHE A 294 8.50 -16.42 -4.63
C PHE A 294 9.98 -16.74 -4.87
N ALA A 295 10.33 -17.91 -5.40
CA ALA A 295 11.71 -18.31 -5.68
C ALA A 295 12.08 -18.02 -7.14
N THR A 296 13.23 -17.38 -7.34
CA THR A 296 13.78 -17.13 -8.67
C THR A 296 14.50 -18.37 -9.21
N SER A 297 15.01 -18.30 -10.44
CA SER A 297 15.85 -19.34 -11.05
C SER A 297 17.21 -19.53 -10.34
N ARG A 298 17.55 -18.70 -9.35
CA ARG A 298 18.81 -18.75 -8.61
C ARG A 298 18.55 -18.90 -7.11
N ASP A 299 19.11 -19.95 -6.50
CA ASP A 299 18.96 -20.23 -5.09
C ASP A 299 19.43 -19.07 -4.19
N GLY A 300 18.68 -18.81 -3.12
CA GLY A 300 18.95 -17.72 -2.17
C GLY A 300 18.51 -16.34 -2.64
N ILE A 301 17.97 -16.22 -3.86
CA ILE A 301 17.38 -15.00 -4.38
C ILE A 301 15.89 -15.20 -4.55
N PHE A 302 15.12 -14.40 -3.83
CA PHE A 302 13.66 -14.42 -3.83
C PHE A 302 13.09 -13.19 -4.53
N VAL A 303 11.83 -13.28 -4.94
CA VAL A 303 11.08 -12.20 -5.58
C VAL A 303 9.72 -12.07 -4.95
N CYS A 304 9.19 -10.84 -4.88
CA CYS A 304 7.80 -10.59 -4.48
C CYS A 304 7.25 -9.32 -5.13
N GLY A 305 5.92 -9.19 -5.09
CA GLY A 305 5.22 -8.04 -5.65
C GLY A 305 5.21 -8.02 -7.18
N ALA A 306 4.95 -6.85 -7.75
CA ALA A 306 4.65 -6.72 -9.18
C ALA A 306 5.79 -7.12 -10.13
N PHE A 307 7.03 -7.21 -9.67
CA PHE A 307 8.13 -7.73 -10.47
C PHE A 307 8.04 -9.24 -10.71
N GLN A 308 7.40 -10.00 -9.82
CA GLN A 308 7.10 -11.41 -10.07
C GLN A 308 6.03 -11.58 -11.16
N GLY A 309 5.07 -10.66 -11.20
CA GLY A 309 3.99 -10.62 -12.18
C GLY A 309 2.93 -9.59 -11.79
N PRO A 310 2.09 -9.16 -12.72
CA PRO A 310 1.02 -8.22 -12.42
C PRO A 310 0.05 -8.77 -11.37
N LYS A 311 -0.11 -8.03 -10.27
CA LYS A 311 -0.93 -8.40 -9.10
C LYS A 311 -1.38 -7.20 -8.31
N ASP A 312 -2.33 -7.42 -7.41
CA ASP A 312 -2.84 -6.40 -6.49
C ASP A 312 -1.99 -6.24 -5.22
N ILE A 313 -2.43 -5.32 -4.33
CA ILE A 313 -1.75 -5.05 -3.06
C ILE A 313 -1.84 -6.24 -2.09
N PRO A 314 -3.02 -6.86 -1.85
CA PRO A 314 -3.14 -8.07 -1.03
C PRO A 314 -2.22 -9.22 -1.46
N GLU A 315 -2.16 -9.51 -2.75
CA GLU A 315 -1.27 -10.54 -3.31
C GLU A 315 0.21 -10.16 -3.10
N SER A 316 0.57 -8.90 -3.31
CA SER A 316 1.94 -8.40 -3.07
C SER A 316 2.37 -8.57 -1.62
N VAL A 317 1.47 -8.30 -0.65
CA VAL A 317 1.73 -8.49 0.79
C VAL A 317 1.88 -9.96 1.15
N MET A 318 1.03 -10.84 0.59
CA MET A 318 1.15 -12.29 0.81
C MET A 318 2.49 -12.83 0.29
N GLU A 319 2.89 -12.44 -0.92
CA GLU A 319 4.17 -12.86 -1.49
C GLU A 319 5.37 -12.31 -0.74
N ALA A 320 5.32 -11.05 -0.30
CA ALA A 320 6.38 -10.47 0.52
C ALA A 320 6.58 -11.27 1.81
N SER A 321 5.48 -11.66 2.46
CA SER A 321 5.52 -12.52 3.64
C SER A 321 6.09 -13.92 3.34
N ALA A 322 5.73 -14.50 2.19
CA ALA A 322 6.25 -15.80 1.76
C ALA A 322 7.75 -15.73 1.42
N ALA A 323 8.19 -14.71 0.69
CA ALA A 323 9.59 -14.49 0.37
C ALA A 323 10.44 -14.27 1.64
N ALA A 324 9.93 -13.47 2.58
CA ALA A 324 10.59 -13.25 3.87
C ALA A 324 10.68 -14.53 4.69
N CYS A 325 9.61 -15.34 4.74
CA CYS A 325 9.60 -16.63 5.43
C CYS A 325 10.65 -17.58 4.86
N ASN A 326 10.72 -17.72 3.53
CA ASN A 326 11.70 -18.60 2.88
C ASN A 326 13.15 -18.07 2.98
N SER A 327 13.34 -16.76 2.94
CA SER A 327 14.62 -16.15 3.28
C SER A 327 15.02 -16.48 4.72
N GLY A 328 14.06 -16.49 5.65
CA GLY A 328 14.23 -16.88 7.05
C GLY A 328 14.69 -18.32 7.25
N VAL A 329 14.30 -19.25 6.37
CA VAL A 329 14.81 -20.63 6.36
C VAL A 329 16.33 -20.64 6.13
N ASN A 330 16.81 -19.90 5.11
CA ASN A 330 18.24 -19.79 4.82
C ASN A 330 19.04 -19.13 5.95
N LEU A 331 18.40 -18.23 6.70
CA LEU A 331 19.00 -17.46 7.78
C LEU A 331 18.78 -18.06 9.17
N ALA A 332 18.12 -19.22 9.28
CA ALA A 332 17.71 -19.80 10.56
C ALA A 332 18.88 -20.01 11.54
N SER A 333 20.04 -20.44 11.04
CA SER A 333 21.25 -20.66 11.85
C SER A 333 21.88 -19.36 12.38
N ALA A 334 21.62 -18.22 11.75
CA ALA A 334 22.12 -16.91 12.16
C ALA A 334 21.10 -16.09 12.97
N ARG A 335 19.96 -16.69 13.32
CA ARG A 335 18.90 -15.98 14.05
C ARG A 335 19.41 -15.40 15.36
N GLY A 336 19.10 -14.13 15.60
CA GLY A 336 19.49 -13.42 16.82
C GLY A 336 20.93 -12.91 16.86
N SER A 337 21.79 -13.27 15.89
CA SER A 337 23.21 -12.85 15.90
C SER A 337 23.42 -11.34 15.76
N LEU A 338 22.47 -10.63 15.16
CA LEU A 338 22.52 -9.18 14.96
C LEU A 338 21.47 -8.42 15.80
N VAL A 339 20.75 -9.11 16.68
CA VAL A 339 19.77 -8.48 17.55
C VAL A 339 20.50 -7.58 18.55
N LYS A 340 20.11 -6.30 18.57
CA LYS A 340 20.47 -5.36 19.62
C LYS A 340 19.26 -5.16 20.50
N GLU A 341 19.35 -5.53 21.76
CA GLU A 341 18.29 -5.20 22.73
C GLU A 341 18.30 -3.70 22.98
N LYS A 342 17.14 -3.10 22.95
CA LYS A 342 16.98 -1.68 23.27
C LYS A 342 17.03 -1.53 24.78
N GLU A 343 18.02 -0.82 25.25
CA GLU A 343 18.16 -0.49 26.67
C GLU A 343 17.36 0.79 26.96
N PHE A 344 16.61 0.77 28.05
CA PHE A 344 15.92 1.93 28.57
C PHE A 344 16.53 2.29 29.93
N PRO A 345 16.52 3.60 30.31
CA PRO A 345 16.90 3.98 31.65
C PRO A 345 15.94 3.39 32.70
N ASP A 346 16.40 3.24 33.92
CA ASP A 346 15.58 2.76 35.03
C ASP A 346 14.34 3.63 35.21
N GLU A 347 13.21 3.00 35.47
CA GLU A 347 11.92 3.69 35.68
C GLU A 347 11.90 4.38 37.04
N ASN A 348 11.50 5.65 37.06
CA ASN A 348 11.31 6.39 38.30
C ASN A 348 9.99 5.97 38.96
N ASP A 349 10.04 5.63 40.23
CA ASP A 349 8.82 5.39 41.01
C ASP A 349 8.10 6.73 41.35
N VAL A 350 6.98 6.93 40.70
CA VAL A 350 6.11 8.11 40.90
C VAL A 350 4.82 7.76 41.62
N THR A 351 4.75 6.59 42.24
CA THR A 351 3.57 6.11 42.99
C THR A 351 3.23 7.06 44.13
N GLY A 352 1.97 7.51 44.20
CA GLY A 352 1.47 8.40 45.22
C GLY A 352 1.96 9.86 45.13
N GLN A 353 2.70 10.22 44.08
CA GLN A 353 3.08 11.60 43.82
C GLN A 353 1.92 12.39 43.21
N GLU A 354 1.80 13.67 43.56
CA GLU A 354 0.88 14.59 42.91
C GLU A 354 1.15 14.65 41.41
N PRO A 355 0.10 14.63 40.56
CA PRO A 355 0.26 14.71 39.12
C PRO A 355 0.92 16.02 38.69
N ARG A 356 1.95 15.94 37.85
CA ARG A 356 2.59 17.03 37.13
C ARG A 356 2.54 16.70 35.66
N ILE A 357 1.58 17.31 34.97
CA ILE A 357 1.19 16.90 33.61
C ILE A 357 1.85 17.80 32.56
N GLY A 358 2.52 17.21 31.60
CA GLY A 358 2.95 17.87 30.36
C GLY A 358 1.93 17.63 29.25
N VAL A 359 1.53 18.68 28.55
CA VAL A 359 0.60 18.60 27.42
C VAL A 359 1.32 19.02 26.14
N PHE A 360 1.36 18.14 25.14
CA PHE A 360 1.97 18.39 23.83
C PHE A 360 0.88 18.42 22.77
N VAL A 361 0.71 19.58 22.12
CA VAL A 361 -0.36 19.81 21.14
C VAL A 361 0.22 19.80 19.74
N CYS A 362 -0.22 18.86 18.91
CA CYS A 362 0.26 18.64 17.55
C CYS A 362 -0.49 19.50 16.54
N ASN A 363 0.23 20.18 15.66
CA ASN A 363 -0.35 20.86 14.51
C ASN A 363 -0.72 19.86 13.38
N CYS A 364 0.04 18.77 13.22
CA CYS A 364 -0.15 17.77 12.16
C CYS A 364 -0.38 18.42 10.77
N GLY A 365 0.33 19.51 10.47
CA GLY A 365 0.17 20.29 9.25
C GLY A 365 -1.28 20.76 9.05
N VAL A 366 -1.81 20.56 7.85
CA VAL A 366 -3.19 20.96 7.50
C VAL A 366 -4.28 20.15 8.21
N ASN A 367 -3.95 18.94 8.71
CA ASN A 367 -4.95 18.05 9.30
C ASN A 367 -5.51 18.52 10.65
N ILE A 368 -4.72 19.22 11.44
CA ILE A 368 -5.16 19.81 12.71
C ILE A 368 -5.03 21.33 12.64
N GLY A 369 -3.82 21.86 12.44
CA GLY A 369 -3.56 23.29 12.43
C GLY A 369 -4.21 24.06 11.28
N GLY A 370 -4.56 23.39 10.18
CA GLY A 370 -5.36 23.99 9.10
C GLY A 370 -6.84 24.20 9.46
N ILE A 371 -7.35 23.50 10.47
CA ILE A 371 -8.77 23.48 10.82
C ILE A 371 -9.00 24.07 12.23
N ALA A 372 -8.31 23.54 13.26
CA ALA A 372 -8.43 24.03 14.63
C ALA A 372 -7.40 25.12 14.96
N ASP A 373 -7.68 25.95 15.94
CA ASP A 373 -6.78 26.95 16.48
C ASP A 373 -5.87 26.32 17.56
N VAL A 374 -4.73 25.74 17.12
CA VAL A 374 -3.80 25.01 17.99
C VAL A 374 -3.23 25.91 19.09
N PRO A 375 -2.80 27.17 18.82
CA PRO A 375 -2.43 28.10 19.89
C PRO A 375 -3.50 28.30 20.97
N ALA A 376 -4.77 28.43 20.55
CA ALA A 376 -5.87 28.60 21.51
C ALA A 376 -6.14 27.33 22.34
N ILE A 377 -5.89 26.15 21.79
CA ILE A 377 -5.96 24.88 22.51
C ILE A 377 -4.83 24.78 23.53
N ALA A 378 -3.60 25.10 23.14
CA ALA A 378 -2.43 25.09 24.01
C ALA A 378 -2.58 26.09 25.18
N GLU A 379 -3.04 27.31 24.91
CA GLU A 379 -3.29 28.31 25.94
C GLU A 379 -4.38 27.86 26.90
N TYR A 380 -5.45 27.25 26.41
CA TYR A 380 -6.49 26.67 27.27
C TYR A 380 -5.92 25.55 28.17
N ALA A 381 -5.05 24.70 27.62
CA ALA A 381 -4.46 23.59 28.38
C ALA A 381 -3.63 24.07 29.58
N LYS A 382 -2.95 25.22 29.49
CA LYS A 382 -2.17 25.82 30.60
C LYS A 382 -3.01 26.10 31.82
N GLY A 383 -4.32 26.37 31.67
CA GLY A 383 -5.24 26.65 32.75
C GLY A 383 -5.84 25.41 33.40
N LEU A 384 -5.54 24.22 32.94
CA LEU A 384 -6.10 22.98 33.46
C LEU A 384 -5.39 22.53 34.75
N PRO A 385 -6.10 21.89 35.70
CA PRO A 385 -5.50 21.39 36.94
C PRO A 385 -4.33 20.43 36.67
N ASN A 386 -3.27 20.56 37.47
CA ASN A 386 -2.05 19.72 37.43
C ASN A 386 -1.24 19.81 36.12
N VAL A 387 -1.56 20.74 35.23
CA VAL A 387 -0.75 20.98 34.03
C VAL A 387 0.38 21.94 34.39
N GLU A 388 1.62 21.47 34.29
CA GLU A 388 2.83 22.24 34.61
C GLU A 388 3.54 22.72 33.34
N TYR A 389 3.32 22.05 32.22
CA TYR A 389 3.98 22.37 30.96
C TYR A 389 3.05 22.15 29.76
N VAL A 390 3.08 23.08 28.81
CA VAL A 390 2.35 22.96 27.54
C VAL A 390 3.24 23.41 26.39
N GLU A 391 3.32 22.61 25.35
CA GLU A 391 4.05 22.95 24.14
C GLU A 391 3.25 22.62 22.88
N GLU A 392 3.38 23.48 21.87
CA GLU A 392 2.91 23.24 20.51
C GLU A 392 4.02 22.63 19.68
N ASN A 393 3.72 21.60 18.91
CA ASN A 393 4.67 20.96 18.02
C ASN A 393 4.10 20.86 16.61
N LEU A 394 4.92 21.08 15.59
CA LEU A 394 4.49 20.89 14.21
C LEU A 394 4.09 19.44 13.95
N PHE A 395 4.93 18.51 14.39
CA PHE A 395 4.67 17.06 14.37
C PHE A 395 5.17 16.44 15.67
N THR A 396 4.29 16.23 16.63
CA THR A 396 4.66 15.63 17.94
C THR A 396 5.26 14.23 17.80
N CYS A 397 4.98 13.53 16.70
CA CYS A 397 5.52 12.20 16.41
C CYS A 397 6.90 12.21 15.71
N SER A 398 7.48 13.36 15.40
CA SER A 398 8.83 13.43 14.83
C SER A 398 9.91 13.12 15.89
N GLN A 399 11.05 12.60 15.46
CA GLN A 399 12.10 12.16 16.36
C GLN A 399 12.67 13.32 17.22
N ASP A 400 12.90 14.47 16.60
CA ASP A 400 13.37 15.69 17.27
C ASP A 400 12.42 16.15 18.37
N THR A 401 11.09 16.11 18.12
CA THR A 401 10.09 16.44 19.15
C THR A 401 10.07 15.41 20.27
N GLN A 402 10.25 14.13 19.98
CA GLN A 402 10.30 13.09 21.00
C GLN A 402 11.55 13.22 21.88
N ASP A 403 12.71 13.50 21.28
CA ASP A 403 13.96 13.74 22.01
C ASP A 403 13.81 14.96 22.93
N LYS A 404 13.22 16.05 22.42
CA LYS A 404 12.89 17.22 23.22
C LYS A 404 11.87 16.91 24.32
N MET A 405 10.87 16.07 24.06
CA MET A 405 9.90 15.64 25.08
C MET A 405 10.59 14.91 26.23
N VAL A 406 11.57 14.05 25.94
CA VAL A 406 12.41 13.36 26.95
C VAL A 406 13.15 14.38 27.83
N GLU A 407 13.76 15.41 27.22
CA GLU A 407 14.45 16.48 27.94
C GLU A 407 13.50 17.27 28.85
N VAL A 408 12.38 17.73 28.28
CA VAL A 408 11.36 18.50 29.00
C VAL A 408 10.77 17.72 30.17
N VAL A 409 10.49 16.43 29.99
CA VAL A 409 9.98 15.57 31.09
C VAL A 409 10.94 15.58 32.26
N LYS A 410 12.24 15.51 32.01
CA LYS A 410 13.28 15.53 33.05
C LYS A 410 13.46 16.92 33.66
N GLU A 411 13.55 17.97 32.86
CA GLU A 411 13.79 19.34 33.29
C GLU A 411 12.62 19.90 34.11
N GLN A 412 11.40 19.64 33.65
CA GLN A 412 10.16 20.11 34.33
C GLN A 412 9.66 19.13 35.37
N ASN A 413 10.39 18.02 35.59
CA ASN A 413 10.02 16.99 36.56
C ASN A 413 8.58 16.49 36.36
N LEU A 414 8.16 16.31 35.10
CA LEU A 414 6.83 15.83 34.78
C LEU A 414 6.70 14.33 35.10
N ASN A 415 5.49 13.91 35.50
CA ASN A 415 5.23 12.51 35.83
C ASN A 415 3.98 11.94 35.14
N ARG A 416 3.32 12.74 34.29
CA ARG A 416 2.21 12.34 33.41
C ARG A 416 2.34 13.10 32.10
N ILE A 417 1.98 12.48 30.99
CA ILE A 417 2.04 13.12 29.68
C ILE A 417 0.69 12.97 28.97
N VAL A 418 0.26 14.05 28.35
CA VAL A 418 -0.88 14.08 27.43
C VAL A 418 -0.41 14.56 26.06
N VAL A 419 -0.70 13.80 25.03
CA VAL A 419 -0.44 14.19 23.64
C VAL A 419 -1.78 14.44 22.93
N ALA A 420 -2.05 15.69 22.59
CA ALA A 420 -3.20 16.07 21.78
C ALA A 420 -2.85 16.03 20.30
N ALA A 421 -3.20 14.95 19.60
CA ALA A 421 -2.77 14.69 18.23
C ALA A 421 -3.76 13.79 17.46
N CYS A 422 -3.22 12.86 16.68
CA CYS A 422 -3.96 11.84 15.94
C CYS A 422 -4.54 10.74 16.87
N THR A 423 -5.05 9.67 16.24
CA THR A 423 -5.58 8.52 16.98
C THR A 423 -4.46 7.74 17.70
N PRO A 424 -4.70 7.25 18.93
CA PRO A 424 -3.77 6.35 19.64
C PRO A 424 -3.35 5.13 18.79
N ARG A 425 -4.24 4.60 17.94
CA ARG A 425 -3.95 3.47 17.05
C ARG A 425 -2.74 3.68 16.15
N THR A 426 -2.35 4.93 15.89
CA THR A 426 -1.22 5.25 15.01
C THR A 426 0.09 5.30 15.78
N HIS A 427 0.15 6.02 16.91
CA HIS A 427 1.40 6.39 17.56
C HIS A 427 1.46 6.17 19.08
N GLU A 428 0.48 5.50 19.68
CA GLU A 428 0.53 5.22 21.13
C GLU A 428 1.81 4.46 21.53
N PRO A 429 2.25 3.39 20.83
CA PRO A 429 3.48 2.70 21.18
C PRO A 429 4.73 3.58 21.08
N LEU A 430 4.75 4.52 20.15
CA LEU A 430 5.84 5.47 19.96
C LEU A 430 6.00 6.38 21.18
N PHE A 431 4.91 6.98 21.65
CA PHE A 431 4.94 7.85 22.84
C PHE A 431 5.17 7.07 24.13
N GLN A 432 4.67 5.84 24.24
CA GLN A 432 5.00 4.95 25.35
C GLN A 432 6.51 4.67 25.42
N GLU A 433 7.16 4.49 24.27
CA GLU A 433 8.62 4.37 24.20
C GLU A 433 9.31 5.68 24.60
N THR A 434 8.80 6.83 24.19
CA THR A 434 9.32 8.15 24.59
C THR A 434 9.28 8.32 26.10
N LEU A 435 8.18 7.91 26.77
CA LEU A 435 8.09 7.94 28.23
C LEU A 435 9.16 7.03 28.88
N ARG A 436 9.36 5.83 28.36
CA ARG A 436 10.41 4.92 28.85
C ARG A 436 11.80 5.53 28.73
N ASN A 437 12.10 6.22 27.61
CA ASN A 437 13.35 6.96 27.43
C ASN A 437 13.50 8.12 28.43
N ALA A 438 12.37 8.66 28.91
CA ALA A 438 12.32 9.68 29.94
C ALA A 438 12.31 9.12 31.38
N SER A 439 12.54 7.83 31.58
CA SER A 439 12.43 7.12 32.86
C SER A 439 11.04 7.13 33.48
N LEU A 440 10.00 7.25 32.69
CA LEU A 440 8.62 7.15 33.14
C LEU A 440 7.99 5.81 32.73
N ASN A 441 7.03 5.36 33.55
CA ASN A 441 6.19 4.23 33.17
C ASN A 441 5.43 4.53 31.88
N ALA A 442 5.43 3.60 30.93
CA ALA A 442 4.81 3.76 29.62
C ALA A 442 3.31 4.06 29.65
N TYR A 443 2.63 3.74 30.74
CA TYR A 443 1.19 3.91 30.91
C TYR A 443 0.78 5.19 31.65
N LEU A 444 1.74 6.02 32.04
CA LEU A 444 1.50 7.37 32.58
C LEU A 444 1.26 8.39 31.46
N PHE A 445 0.48 7.97 30.47
CA PHE A 445 0.30 8.63 29.20
C PHE A 445 -1.15 8.53 28.71
N ASP A 446 -1.67 9.62 28.14
CA ASP A 446 -2.95 9.61 27.42
C ASP A 446 -2.88 10.40 26.11
N MET A 447 -3.70 10.02 25.14
CA MET A 447 -3.82 10.73 23.86
C MET A 447 -5.20 11.33 23.67
N ALA A 448 -5.27 12.65 23.56
CA ALA A 448 -6.46 13.34 23.07
C ALA A 448 -6.52 13.31 21.55
N ASN A 449 -7.46 12.54 20.98
CA ASN A 449 -7.62 12.42 19.53
C ASN A 449 -8.32 13.64 18.94
N ILE A 450 -7.56 14.72 18.73
CA ILE A 450 -8.06 15.97 18.16
C ILE A 450 -8.06 15.99 16.63
N ARG A 451 -7.58 14.93 15.97
CA ARG A 451 -7.62 14.79 14.51
C ARG A 451 -8.83 13.98 14.05
N ASN A 452 -8.78 12.66 14.19
CA ASN A 452 -9.78 11.74 13.63
C ASN A 452 -11.18 11.92 14.24
N GLN A 453 -11.27 12.27 15.54
CA GLN A 453 -12.53 12.46 16.26
C GLN A 453 -12.95 13.93 16.36
N CYS A 454 -12.16 14.85 15.80
CA CYS A 454 -12.43 16.28 15.93
C CYS A 454 -12.24 17.03 14.62
N THR A 455 -11.02 17.37 14.20
CA THR A 455 -10.80 18.21 13.01
C THR A 455 -11.29 17.58 11.71
N TRP A 456 -11.21 16.26 11.55
CA TRP A 456 -11.77 15.57 10.39
C TRP A 456 -13.29 15.50 10.39
N VAL A 457 -13.92 15.57 11.58
CA VAL A 457 -15.38 15.58 11.72
C VAL A 457 -15.97 16.98 11.52
N HIS A 458 -15.21 18.01 11.90
CA HIS A 458 -15.59 19.42 11.83
C HIS A 458 -14.67 20.20 10.90
N SER A 459 -14.37 19.64 9.73
CA SER A 459 -13.39 20.21 8.77
C SER A 459 -13.82 21.57 8.20
N ASP A 460 -15.11 21.84 8.20
CA ASP A 460 -15.77 23.05 7.71
C ASP A 460 -16.12 24.07 8.81
N ASP A 461 -15.89 23.70 10.08
CA ASP A 461 -16.23 24.54 11.27
C ASP A 461 -15.06 24.64 12.24
N LYS A 462 -14.22 25.64 12.02
CA LYS A 462 -13.01 25.90 12.83
C LYS A 462 -13.33 26.16 14.31
N GLU A 463 -14.43 26.85 14.61
CA GLU A 463 -14.80 27.19 15.97
C GLU A 463 -15.24 25.94 16.74
N SER A 464 -16.13 25.15 16.18
CA SER A 464 -16.55 23.87 16.78
C SER A 464 -15.39 22.89 16.91
N ALA A 465 -14.50 22.80 15.91
CA ALA A 465 -13.31 21.97 15.98
C ALA A 465 -12.38 22.38 17.12
N THR A 466 -12.18 23.68 17.31
CA THR A 466 -11.33 24.22 18.38
C THR A 466 -11.92 23.95 19.76
N GLU A 467 -13.21 24.24 19.97
CA GLU A 467 -13.87 24.01 21.25
C GLU A 467 -13.93 22.53 21.62
N LYS A 468 -14.24 21.67 20.66
CA LYS A 468 -14.22 20.22 20.88
C LYS A 468 -12.81 19.71 21.18
N SER A 469 -11.78 20.26 20.55
CA SER A 469 -10.39 19.91 20.86
C SER A 469 -10.04 20.27 22.30
N LYS A 470 -10.45 21.44 22.79
CA LYS A 470 -10.27 21.85 24.19
C LYS A 470 -10.95 20.88 25.15
N ASP A 471 -12.18 20.44 24.85
CA ASP A 471 -12.89 19.45 25.63
C ASP A 471 -12.17 18.09 25.67
N LEU A 472 -11.69 17.61 24.53
CA LEU A 472 -10.92 16.36 24.45
C LEU A 472 -9.62 16.45 25.25
N VAL A 473 -8.90 17.58 25.17
CA VAL A 473 -7.68 17.80 25.96
C VAL A 473 -8.01 17.85 27.45
N ARG A 474 -9.09 18.55 27.87
CA ARG A 474 -9.53 18.59 29.25
C ARG A 474 -9.85 17.19 29.79
N MET A 475 -10.53 16.37 29.00
CA MET A 475 -10.85 14.99 29.35
C MET A 475 -9.59 14.13 29.52
N ALA A 476 -8.63 14.25 28.58
CA ALA A 476 -7.37 13.53 28.65
C ALA A 476 -6.51 13.97 29.83
N VAL A 477 -6.44 15.26 30.16
CA VAL A 477 -5.76 15.78 31.36
C VAL A 477 -6.40 15.25 32.64
N ALA A 478 -7.74 15.27 32.70
CA ALA A 478 -8.45 14.73 33.85
C ALA A 478 -8.21 13.23 34.03
N ARG A 479 -8.17 12.47 32.95
CA ARG A 479 -7.80 11.04 32.96
C ARG A 479 -6.35 10.84 33.36
N ALA A 480 -5.43 11.59 32.78
CA ALA A 480 -4.00 11.48 33.05
C ALA A 480 -3.68 11.72 34.53
N SER A 481 -4.42 12.62 35.21
CA SER A 481 -4.25 12.87 36.66
C SER A 481 -4.56 11.66 37.52
N LEU A 482 -5.32 10.69 37.02
CA LEU A 482 -5.74 9.47 37.73
C LEU A 482 -4.91 8.25 37.35
N LEU A 483 -3.99 8.37 36.37
CA LEU A 483 -3.16 7.24 35.95
C LEU A 483 -2.14 6.89 37.02
N GLU A 484 -1.95 5.60 37.20
CA GLU A 484 -0.90 5.03 38.06
C GLU A 484 0.05 4.15 37.23
N PRO A 485 1.31 3.97 37.67
CA PRO A 485 2.25 3.07 37.00
C PRO A 485 1.70 1.65 36.91
N ILE A 486 1.76 1.05 35.74
CA ILE A 486 1.36 -0.33 35.52
C ILE A 486 2.65 -1.15 35.34
N PRO A 487 2.93 -2.13 36.19
CA PRO A 487 4.11 -2.95 36.06
C PRO A 487 4.04 -3.81 34.79
N ALA A 488 5.15 -3.91 34.08
CA ALA A 488 5.28 -4.82 32.94
C ALA A 488 5.22 -6.28 33.44
N VAL A 489 4.34 -7.07 32.84
CA VAL A 489 4.25 -8.51 33.08
C VAL A 489 4.84 -9.22 31.88
N SER A 490 5.93 -9.97 32.10
CA SER A 490 6.51 -10.84 31.09
C SER A 490 5.87 -12.22 31.16
N VAL A 491 5.44 -12.73 30.03
CA VAL A 491 4.94 -14.10 29.87
C VAL A 491 5.79 -14.83 28.85
N ASP A 492 6.12 -16.08 29.13
CA ASP A 492 6.84 -16.92 28.18
C ASP A 492 5.98 -17.21 26.98
N VAL A 493 6.60 -17.31 25.80
CA VAL A 493 5.95 -17.64 24.55
C VAL A 493 6.25 -19.09 24.16
N LYS A 494 5.22 -19.88 23.90
CA LYS A 494 5.34 -21.23 23.31
C LYS A 494 5.84 -21.09 21.88
N LYS A 495 7.08 -21.49 21.62
CA LYS A 495 7.73 -21.38 20.29
C LYS A 495 7.30 -22.53 19.37
N SER A 496 6.00 -22.76 19.24
CA SER A 496 5.42 -23.82 18.40
C SER A 496 4.17 -23.33 17.71
N ALA A 497 3.76 -24.00 16.65
CA ALA A 497 2.59 -23.68 15.88
C ALA A 497 1.58 -24.83 15.81
N LEU A 498 0.29 -24.50 15.79
CA LEU A 498 -0.78 -25.40 15.37
C LEU A 498 -1.18 -25.03 13.94
N VAL A 499 -1.21 -25.99 13.04
CA VAL A 499 -1.67 -25.83 11.66
C VAL A 499 -2.96 -26.64 11.46
N ILE A 500 -4.05 -25.98 11.15
CA ILE A 500 -5.36 -26.60 10.98
C ILE A 500 -5.65 -26.78 9.49
N GLY A 501 -5.53 -28.01 9.03
CA GLY A 501 -5.66 -28.44 7.63
C GLY A 501 -4.33 -28.91 7.04
N GLY A 502 -4.32 -30.15 6.55
CA GLY A 502 -3.17 -30.83 5.95
C GLY A 502 -3.14 -30.77 4.42
N GLY A 503 -3.71 -29.70 3.82
CA GLY A 503 -3.59 -29.41 2.39
C GLY A 503 -2.23 -28.77 2.03
N LEU A 504 -2.03 -28.37 0.77
CA LEU A 504 -0.78 -27.75 0.30
C LEU A 504 -0.37 -26.55 1.18
N ALA A 505 -1.30 -25.66 1.48
CA ALA A 505 -1.02 -24.46 2.27
C ALA A 505 -0.56 -24.82 3.70
N GLY A 506 -1.26 -25.74 4.37
CA GLY A 506 -0.92 -26.16 5.73
C GLY A 506 0.40 -26.90 5.81
N MET A 507 0.65 -27.83 4.90
CA MET A 507 1.92 -28.55 4.83
C MET A 507 3.09 -27.62 4.54
N THR A 508 2.95 -26.70 3.60
CA THR A 508 3.98 -25.72 3.29
C THR A 508 4.27 -24.79 4.47
N ALA A 509 3.23 -24.33 5.17
CA ALA A 509 3.40 -23.48 6.36
C ALA A 509 4.10 -24.24 7.50
N ALA A 510 3.69 -25.49 7.78
CA ALA A 510 4.31 -26.32 8.81
C ALA A 510 5.79 -26.59 8.50
N LEU A 511 6.11 -26.94 7.25
CA LEU A 511 7.48 -27.19 6.82
C LEU A 511 8.35 -25.93 6.94
N SER A 512 7.83 -24.79 6.44
CA SER A 512 8.57 -23.51 6.55
C SER A 512 8.84 -23.08 7.98
N LEU A 513 7.97 -23.39 8.93
CA LEU A 513 8.19 -23.14 10.35
C LEU A 513 9.22 -24.10 10.94
N ALA A 514 9.07 -25.39 10.65
CA ALA A 514 9.96 -26.44 11.16
C ALA A 514 11.39 -26.28 10.63
N ASP A 515 11.56 -25.95 9.36
CA ASP A 515 12.87 -25.61 8.76
C ASP A 515 13.53 -24.39 9.41
N GLN A 516 12.75 -23.53 10.06
CA GLN A 516 13.26 -22.43 10.87
C GLN A 516 13.46 -22.79 12.36
N GLY A 517 13.21 -24.03 12.76
CA GLY A 517 13.37 -24.53 14.13
C GLY A 517 12.17 -24.21 15.04
N PHE A 518 10.98 -24.01 14.47
CA PHE A 518 9.73 -23.89 15.22
C PHE A 518 8.86 -25.14 15.02
N PRO A 519 8.71 -25.99 16.05
CA PRO A 519 7.89 -27.18 15.95
C PRO A 519 6.44 -26.86 15.51
N ALA A 520 5.87 -27.73 14.66
CA ALA A 520 4.51 -27.57 14.16
C ALA A 520 3.67 -28.85 14.36
N THR A 521 2.42 -28.69 14.74
CA THR A 521 1.43 -29.79 14.77
C THR A 521 0.38 -29.54 13.69
N ILE A 522 0.27 -30.46 12.73
CA ILE A 522 -0.79 -30.41 11.70
C ILE A 522 -1.99 -31.22 12.20
N VAL A 523 -3.18 -30.63 12.16
CA VAL A 523 -4.46 -31.30 12.43
C VAL A 523 -5.21 -31.40 11.11
N GLU A 524 -5.39 -32.65 10.63
CA GLU A 524 -6.08 -32.93 9.36
C GLU A 524 -7.33 -33.80 9.64
N LYS A 525 -8.47 -33.38 9.10
CA LYS A 525 -9.75 -34.03 9.29
C LYS A 525 -9.83 -35.38 8.56
N SER A 526 -9.22 -35.47 7.38
CA SER A 526 -9.18 -36.72 6.61
C SER A 526 -8.05 -37.63 7.09
N SER A 527 -8.11 -38.89 6.63
CA SER A 527 -7.08 -39.89 6.95
C SER A 527 -5.75 -39.66 6.21
N LEU A 528 -5.72 -38.79 5.22
CA LEU A 528 -4.56 -38.53 4.37
C LEU A 528 -4.31 -37.04 4.21
N LEU A 529 -3.03 -36.64 4.19
CA LEU A 529 -2.58 -35.30 3.79
C LEU A 529 -2.83 -35.05 2.30
N GLY A 530 -2.78 -33.75 1.90
CA GLY A 530 -2.85 -33.32 0.51
C GLY A 530 -4.08 -32.48 0.17
N GLY A 531 -5.19 -32.65 0.87
CA GLY A 531 -6.41 -31.88 0.63
C GLY A 531 -6.87 -31.97 -0.83
N ALA A 532 -7.32 -30.86 -1.42
CA ALA A 532 -7.79 -30.80 -2.80
C ALA A 532 -6.72 -31.09 -3.86
N ALA A 533 -5.43 -30.98 -3.53
CA ALA A 533 -4.35 -31.29 -4.48
C ALA A 533 -4.31 -32.77 -4.90
N ARG A 534 -4.89 -33.67 -4.10
CA ARG A 534 -5.01 -35.09 -4.47
C ARG A 534 -5.88 -35.33 -5.70
N ASP A 535 -6.73 -34.35 -6.02
CA ASP A 535 -7.68 -34.44 -7.13
C ASP A 535 -7.17 -33.73 -8.40
N ILE A 536 -5.94 -33.18 -8.38
CA ILE A 536 -5.37 -32.42 -9.49
C ILE A 536 -4.15 -33.16 -10.04
N THR A 537 -4.10 -33.42 -11.34
CA THR A 537 -2.99 -34.15 -11.98
C THR A 537 -1.89 -33.20 -12.42
N LYS A 538 -2.24 -32.07 -13.07
CA LYS A 538 -1.28 -31.13 -13.64
C LYS A 538 -1.69 -29.69 -13.43
N THR A 539 -0.68 -28.81 -13.33
CA THR A 539 -0.89 -27.36 -13.42
C THR A 539 -1.14 -26.94 -14.88
N TRP A 540 -1.59 -25.71 -15.09
CA TRP A 540 -1.79 -25.14 -16.42
C TRP A 540 -0.47 -25.04 -17.25
N LYS A 541 0.70 -24.96 -16.58
CA LYS A 541 2.03 -25.05 -17.19
C LYS A 541 2.49 -26.50 -17.43
N GLY A 542 1.71 -27.50 -17.06
CA GLY A 542 2.01 -28.91 -17.26
C GLY A 542 2.84 -29.58 -16.15
N SER A 543 3.15 -28.88 -15.05
CA SER A 543 3.87 -29.46 -13.91
C SER A 543 3.02 -30.56 -13.23
N ASP A 544 3.64 -31.65 -12.83
CA ASP A 544 2.98 -32.79 -12.19
C ASP A 544 2.69 -32.45 -10.71
N VAL A 545 1.39 -32.40 -10.36
CA VAL A 545 0.93 -32.09 -9.00
C VAL A 545 1.08 -33.27 -8.08
N GLN A 546 0.91 -34.51 -8.57
CA GLN A 546 1.00 -35.72 -7.74
C GLN A 546 2.44 -36.01 -7.33
N GLU A 547 3.40 -35.83 -8.23
CA GLU A 547 4.82 -35.95 -7.92
C GLU A 547 5.23 -34.91 -6.85
N PHE A 548 4.83 -33.64 -7.04
CA PHE A 548 5.09 -32.58 -6.07
C PHE A 548 4.45 -32.88 -4.71
N LEU A 549 3.18 -33.31 -4.70
CA LEU A 549 2.44 -33.64 -3.50
C LEU A 549 3.11 -34.79 -2.72
N ALA A 550 3.48 -35.86 -3.41
CA ALA A 550 4.15 -37.01 -2.80
C ALA A 550 5.47 -36.58 -2.13
N GLY A 551 6.26 -35.72 -2.81
CA GLY A 551 7.49 -35.18 -2.25
C GLY A 551 7.26 -34.26 -1.04
N LEU A 552 6.19 -33.45 -1.05
CA LEU A 552 5.84 -32.59 0.09
C LEU A 552 5.36 -33.39 1.31
N VAL A 553 4.50 -34.38 1.10
CA VAL A 553 4.02 -35.30 2.16
C VAL A 553 5.22 -36.03 2.81
N ASP A 554 6.11 -36.60 1.99
CA ASP A 554 7.31 -37.30 2.48
C ASP A 554 8.20 -36.39 3.34
N LYS A 555 8.41 -35.15 2.95
CA LYS A 555 9.14 -34.15 3.73
C LYS A 555 8.47 -33.84 5.07
N VAL A 556 7.17 -33.62 5.07
CA VAL A 556 6.37 -33.31 6.27
C VAL A 556 6.36 -34.48 7.25
N GLU A 557 6.11 -35.70 6.78
CA GLU A 557 6.05 -36.88 7.63
C GLU A 557 7.40 -37.28 8.22
N LYS A 558 8.50 -37.00 7.54
CA LYS A 558 9.85 -37.31 8.00
C LYS A 558 10.48 -36.19 8.82
N HIS A 559 9.90 -35.00 8.85
CA HIS A 559 10.50 -33.88 9.58
C HIS A 559 10.41 -34.08 11.09
N PRO A 560 11.54 -34.03 11.84
CA PRO A 560 11.55 -34.31 13.26
C PRO A 560 10.71 -33.34 14.11
N ASP A 561 10.54 -32.11 13.64
CA ASP A 561 9.81 -31.05 14.36
C ASP A 561 8.35 -30.89 13.86
N ILE A 562 7.85 -31.82 13.01
CA ILE A 562 6.45 -31.79 12.58
C ILE A 562 5.72 -33.02 13.14
N GLN A 563 4.60 -32.76 13.81
CA GLN A 563 3.66 -33.79 14.21
C GLN A 563 2.41 -33.73 13.33
N VAL A 564 2.03 -34.85 12.74
CA VAL A 564 0.80 -34.96 11.93
C VAL A 564 -0.26 -35.75 12.71
N LEU A 565 -1.46 -35.20 12.82
CA LEU A 565 -2.64 -35.82 13.37
C LEU A 565 -3.72 -35.88 12.27
N CYS A 566 -3.84 -37.03 11.62
CA CYS A 566 -4.94 -37.33 10.69
C CYS A 566 -6.16 -37.87 11.43
N ASP A 567 -7.31 -37.92 10.78
CA ASP A 567 -8.59 -38.24 11.40
C ASP A 567 -8.82 -37.45 12.69
N ALA A 568 -8.47 -36.15 12.66
CA ALA A 568 -8.44 -35.29 13.83
C ALA A 568 -9.18 -33.96 13.58
N GLU A 569 -9.88 -33.49 14.59
CA GLU A 569 -10.71 -32.29 14.49
C GLU A 569 -10.52 -31.39 15.73
N VAL A 570 -10.44 -30.09 15.52
CA VAL A 570 -10.41 -29.10 16.61
C VAL A 570 -11.79 -29.01 17.25
N VAL A 571 -11.88 -29.23 18.55
CA VAL A 571 -13.15 -29.24 19.31
C VAL A 571 -13.21 -28.10 20.35
N GLY A 572 -12.11 -27.45 20.64
CA GLY A 572 -12.07 -26.32 21.55
C GLY A 572 -10.72 -25.56 21.47
N ALA A 573 -10.73 -24.29 21.81
CA ALA A 573 -9.53 -23.48 21.90
C ALA A 573 -9.67 -22.46 23.04
N SER A 574 -8.57 -22.20 23.75
CA SER A 574 -8.46 -21.26 24.84
C SER A 574 -7.06 -20.61 24.84
N GLY A 575 -6.85 -19.68 25.77
CA GLY A 575 -5.58 -18.98 25.89
C GLY A 575 -5.52 -17.65 25.13
N PHE A 576 -4.31 -17.18 24.87
CA PHE A 576 -4.04 -15.88 24.24
C PHE A 576 -2.76 -15.97 23.40
N VAL A 577 -2.44 -14.91 22.66
CA VAL A 577 -1.26 -14.85 21.77
C VAL A 577 0.01 -15.27 22.52
N GLY A 578 0.69 -16.26 21.99
CA GLY A 578 1.88 -16.85 22.59
C GLY A 578 1.61 -18.03 23.52
N ASN A 579 0.37 -18.24 23.98
CA ASN A 579 0.00 -19.28 24.95
C ASN A 579 -1.41 -19.80 24.69
N PHE A 580 -1.62 -20.42 23.54
CA PHE A 580 -2.87 -21.09 23.20
C PHE A 580 -2.88 -22.55 23.65
N GLU A 581 -4.04 -23.02 24.02
CA GLU A 581 -4.35 -24.43 24.26
C GLU A 581 -5.54 -24.84 23.36
N THR A 582 -5.29 -25.75 22.45
CA THR A 582 -6.31 -26.26 21.54
C THR A 582 -6.61 -27.73 21.83
N GLN A 583 -7.88 -28.05 22.00
CA GLN A 583 -8.35 -29.40 22.16
C GLN A 583 -8.63 -30.02 20.80
N VAL A 584 -8.03 -31.17 20.55
CA VAL A 584 -8.11 -31.91 19.29
C VAL A 584 -8.69 -33.28 19.58
N ALA A 585 -9.85 -33.60 19.01
CA ALA A 585 -10.41 -34.94 18.97
C ALA A 585 -9.60 -35.81 18.01
N HIS A 586 -9.02 -36.91 18.48
CA HIS A 586 -8.21 -37.84 17.69
C HIS A 586 -8.36 -39.24 18.22
N GLY A 587 -8.73 -40.16 17.36
CA GLY A 587 -9.11 -41.54 17.77
C GLY A 587 -10.29 -41.54 18.74
N ASN A 588 -10.16 -42.26 19.86
CA ASN A 588 -11.22 -42.36 20.87
C ASN A 588 -11.09 -41.34 22.02
N GLY A 589 -10.27 -40.30 21.87
CA GLY A 589 -10.00 -39.30 22.92
C GLY A 589 -9.83 -37.90 22.45
N THR A 590 -9.61 -37.00 23.41
CA THR A 590 -9.26 -35.61 23.17
C THR A 590 -7.84 -35.36 23.66
N ARG A 591 -7.03 -34.69 22.86
CA ARG A 591 -5.67 -34.29 23.18
C ARG A 591 -5.58 -32.78 23.24
N THR A 592 -4.91 -32.23 24.21
CA THR A 592 -4.56 -30.79 24.27
C THR A 592 -3.22 -30.56 23.56
N VAL A 593 -3.21 -29.61 22.64
CA VAL A 593 -2.01 -29.12 21.94
C VAL A 593 -1.75 -27.69 22.40
N GLU A 594 -0.61 -27.49 23.07
CA GLU A 594 -0.13 -26.16 23.47
C GLU A 594 0.70 -25.55 22.34
N HIS A 595 0.43 -24.29 22.01
CA HIS A 595 1.13 -23.59 20.91
C HIS A 595 1.10 -22.08 21.10
N GLY A 596 2.05 -21.36 20.47
CA GLY A 596 2.13 -19.90 20.51
C GLY A 596 1.28 -19.23 19.42
N VAL A 597 1.13 -19.90 18.27
CA VAL A 597 0.38 -19.39 17.11
C VAL A 597 -0.47 -20.49 16.48
N ALA A 598 -1.57 -20.11 15.85
CA ALA A 598 -2.39 -21.01 15.04
C ALA A 598 -2.45 -20.52 13.59
N ILE A 599 -2.31 -21.43 12.63
CA ILE A 599 -2.48 -21.18 11.20
C ILE A 599 -3.71 -21.95 10.73
N VAL A 600 -4.71 -21.23 10.22
CA VAL A 600 -5.93 -21.83 9.68
C VAL A 600 -5.78 -22.00 8.17
N ALA A 601 -5.66 -23.26 7.75
CA ALA A 601 -5.43 -23.67 6.35
C ALA A 601 -6.47 -24.70 5.89
N THR A 602 -7.74 -24.51 6.28
CA THR A 602 -8.83 -25.48 6.09
C THR A 602 -9.27 -25.66 4.63
N GLY A 603 -8.77 -24.84 3.71
CA GLY A 603 -9.05 -24.94 2.28
C GLY A 603 -10.49 -24.60 1.93
N GLY A 604 -10.92 -25.10 0.75
CA GLY A 604 -12.27 -24.97 0.24
C GLY A 604 -12.79 -26.28 -0.30
N LYS A 605 -14.12 -26.43 -0.35
CA LYS A 605 -14.82 -27.56 -0.96
C LYS A 605 -15.52 -27.08 -2.24
N ALA A 606 -15.44 -27.88 -3.30
CA ALA A 606 -16.22 -27.64 -4.50
C ALA A 606 -17.72 -27.61 -4.15
N THR A 607 -18.43 -26.63 -4.73
CA THR A 607 -19.87 -26.49 -4.51
C THR A 607 -20.62 -27.67 -5.09
N ASP A 608 -21.51 -28.25 -4.31
CA ASP A 608 -22.46 -29.23 -4.80
C ASP A 608 -23.54 -28.51 -5.64
N THR A 609 -23.90 -29.08 -6.76
CA THR A 609 -24.93 -28.57 -7.66
C THR A 609 -25.83 -29.65 -8.18
N ASP A 610 -27.08 -29.32 -8.45
CA ASP A 610 -28.04 -30.13 -9.19
C ASP A 610 -28.48 -29.46 -10.51
N GLU A 611 -27.81 -28.34 -10.85
CA GLU A 611 -28.04 -27.59 -12.07
C GLU A 611 -27.54 -28.34 -13.31
N TYR A 612 -27.98 -27.88 -14.47
CA TYR A 612 -27.54 -28.39 -15.78
C TYR A 612 -27.59 -29.92 -15.95
N LEU A 613 -28.52 -30.58 -15.26
CA LEU A 613 -28.71 -32.05 -15.25
C LEU A 613 -27.54 -32.83 -14.61
N TYR A 614 -26.68 -32.21 -13.80
CA TYR A 614 -25.65 -32.92 -13.05
C TYR A 614 -26.31 -33.96 -12.11
N GLY A 615 -25.75 -35.16 -12.06
CA GLY A 615 -26.34 -36.31 -11.34
C GLY A 615 -27.55 -36.95 -12.01
N LYS A 616 -28.14 -36.35 -13.05
CA LYS A 616 -29.31 -36.86 -13.81
C LYS A 616 -28.93 -37.31 -15.22
N ASN A 617 -27.85 -36.83 -15.78
CA ASN A 617 -27.36 -37.21 -17.10
C ASN A 617 -25.86 -37.54 -17.01
N SER A 618 -25.45 -38.71 -17.44
CA SER A 618 -24.07 -39.20 -17.39
C SER A 618 -23.08 -38.40 -18.26
N ARG A 619 -23.58 -37.56 -19.18
CA ARG A 619 -22.76 -36.66 -20.01
C ARG A 619 -22.46 -35.32 -19.31
N VAL A 620 -23.07 -35.06 -18.16
CA VAL A 620 -22.81 -33.87 -17.36
C VAL A 620 -21.90 -34.25 -16.20
N THR A 621 -20.73 -33.67 -16.15
CA THR A 621 -19.71 -34.02 -15.17
C THR A 621 -19.05 -32.75 -14.63
N ARG A 622 -18.46 -32.80 -13.45
CA ARG A 622 -17.63 -31.75 -12.92
C ARG A 622 -16.21 -31.88 -13.43
N TRP A 623 -15.45 -30.81 -13.41
CA TRP A 623 -14.05 -30.82 -13.81
C TRP A 623 -13.20 -31.81 -12.96
N HIS A 624 -13.47 -31.95 -11.66
CA HIS A 624 -12.84 -32.93 -10.78
C HIS A 624 -13.02 -34.37 -11.30
N ASP A 625 -14.23 -34.69 -11.74
CA ASP A 625 -14.53 -36.04 -12.22
C ASP A 625 -13.83 -36.35 -13.56
N LEU A 626 -13.55 -35.29 -14.34
CA LEU A 626 -12.77 -35.38 -15.58
C LEU A 626 -11.27 -35.50 -15.35
N GLU A 627 -10.77 -34.80 -14.33
CA GLU A 627 -9.36 -34.85 -13.94
C GLU A 627 -8.96 -36.28 -13.53
N HIS A 628 -9.85 -36.99 -12.80
CA HIS A 628 -9.64 -38.38 -12.41
C HIS A 628 -9.86 -39.38 -13.53
N ASP A 629 -10.79 -39.10 -14.44
CA ASP A 629 -11.17 -40.03 -15.49
C ASP A 629 -11.35 -39.33 -16.83
N PRO A 630 -10.23 -38.93 -17.50
CA PRO A 630 -10.27 -38.27 -18.80
C PRO A 630 -10.80 -39.16 -19.92
N GLU A 631 -10.86 -40.47 -19.72
CA GLU A 631 -11.44 -41.42 -20.70
C GLU A 631 -12.94 -41.16 -20.96
N LYS A 632 -13.64 -40.49 -20.03
CA LYS A 632 -15.03 -40.03 -20.24
C LYS A 632 -15.19 -39.13 -21.46
N LEU A 633 -14.12 -38.49 -21.93
CA LEU A 633 -14.13 -37.60 -23.10
C LEU A 633 -13.75 -38.29 -24.39
N LYS A 634 -13.30 -39.55 -24.40
CA LYS A 634 -12.70 -40.24 -25.52
C LYS A 634 -13.61 -40.29 -26.77
N ASP A 635 -14.93 -40.39 -26.58
CA ASP A 635 -15.90 -40.48 -27.68
C ASP A 635 -16.70 -39.17 -27.85
N ALA A 636 -16.28 -38.07 -27.21
CA ALA A 636 -16.97 -36.81 -27.31
C ALA A 636 -16.53 -36.00 -28.54
N GLU A 637 -17.44 -35.73 -29.48
CA GLU A 637 -17.21 -34.90 -30.66
C GLU A 637 -17.15 -33.41 -30.31
N SER A 638 -17.82 -32.99 -29.23
CA SER A 638 -17.83 -31.62 -28.72
C SER A 638 -17.98 -31.58 -27.19
N ILE A 639 -17.33 -30.60 -26.56
CA ILE A 639 -17.35 -30.40 -25.12
C ILE A 639 -17.73 -28.96 -24.84
N VAL A 640 -18.67 -28.76 -23.90
CA VAL A 640 -19.09 -27.44 -23.43
C VAL A 640 -18.67 -27.27 -21.97
N PHE A 641 -17.92 -26.22 -21.67
CA PHE A 641 -17.58 -25.84 -20.30
C PHE A 641 -18.53 -24.73 -19.84
N ILE A 642 -19.28 -24.99 -18.77
CA ILE A 642 -20.16 -24.01 -18.14
C ILE A 642 -19.43 -23.48 -16.90
N GLN A 643 -19.10 -22.20 -16.93
CA GLN A 643 -18.38 -21.52 -15.86
C GLN A 643 -19.33 -20.97 -14.79
N CYS A 644 -18.77 -20.64 -13.61
CA CYS A 644 -19.46 -19.97 -12.51
C CYS A 644 -20.67 -20.73 -11.94
N VAL A 645 -20.72 -22.07 -12.06
CA VAL A 645 -21.79 -22.86 -11.44
C VAL A 645 -21.62 -22.80 -9.92
N GLY A 646 -22.62 -22.24 -9.22
CA GLY A 646 -22.60 -22.03 -7.78
C GLY A 646 -21.71 -20.88 -7.29
N SER A 647 -21.39 -19.92 -8.19
CA SER A 647 -20.75 -18.64 -7.84
C SER A 647 -21.24 -17.52 -8.75
N ARG A 648 -21.00 -16.27 -8.39
CA ARG A 648 -21.46 -15.06 -9.11
C ARG A 648 -22.99 -15.02 -9.24
N ASP A 649 -23.70 -15.46 -8.21
CA ASP A 649 -25.15 -15.41 -8.06
C ASP A 649 -25.54 -14.70 -6.76
N ASP A 650 -26.82 -14.50 -6.51
CA ASP A 650 -27.34 -13.76 -5.33
C ASP A 650 -26.96 -14.42 -4.00
N ASN A 651 -26.76 -15.75 -3.98
CA ASN A 651 -26.38 -16.51 -2.77
C ASN A 651 -24.87 -16.52 -2.54
N ARG A 652 -24.10 -16.44 -3.62
CA ARG A 652 -22.63 -16.43 -3.63
C ARG A 652 -22.11 -15.35 -4.57
N PRO A 653 -22.21 -14.07 -4.19
CA PRO A 653 -21.86 -12.91 -5.04
C PRO A 653 -20.34 -12.71 -5.09
N TYR A 654 -19.60 -13.77 -5.43
CA TYR A 654 -18.13 -13.74 -5.57
C TYR A 654 -17.67 -14.66 -6.71
N CYS A 655 -16.54 -14.32 -7.28
CA CYS A 655 -15.85 -15.13 -8.28
C CYS A 655 -15.00 -16.22 -7.61
#